data_d6c51da2b17a05dc64a28f5ffa78dd51
#
_entry.id   d6c51da2b17a05dc64a28f5ffa78dd51
#
_cell.length_a   1.000
_cell.length_b   1.000
_cell.length_c   1.000
_cell.angle_alpha   90.00
_cell.angle_beta   90.00
_cell.angle_gamma   90.00
#
_symmetry.space_group_name_H-M   'P 1'
#
loop_
_entity.id
_entity.type
_entity.pdbx_description
1 polymer ?
#
loop_
_entity_poly.entity_id
_entity_poly.type
_entity_poly.pdbx_seq_one_letter_code
_entity_poly.pdbx_strand_id
1 'polypeptide(L)'
;MRKIFLFSLLLLPFIAFTQTITQYICIDQFGYRPSAVKIAVLRNPEIGFDANDSYSPGNSFAVVNAHNSQQVYTAAPVQWNNGTIDTSSGDIAWNFDFSNVTANGTYYILDIQNNLRSYSFDIADDVYNVALKHAMRSFFYQRAGFAKQSPYAETGWIDGASHIGLLQDKNCRIFSDYNNASTEKDLHGGWYDAGDYNKYTTWTGNYIIELLKACRETPTAWTDDYNIPESGNSIPDILDEVKWGMDYMLRLQNSNGSMISIVGVAHGSPPSSASGKSVYGNVNTSATLKAAATFAYGSTVFRWAGLSCYADTLLSAAEKAWTWAVANPTVVWTNTATEWTSVANSGGGDMETDDYGRLMFKLEAASYLYEVTSDNQYKTFFDNNYSQSHLLQWSYAYPFEHAHQETMLHYTTLNNSNSYIVSAIKNGYRSGMNAAINFGAFDSKKDPYMAYLESYTWGSNGIKCNEGLMFYELKKYNINSARNTDAMNASEHYIHYIHGVNPLQKVYLSNMNSLGAENSVSEFYHTWFAEGNTLWDKVGASTYGPPPGYLVGGANPSYNVAACCPNNCGSSQNNALCTSIDLSKVKNQPKQKSYMDFNNSWPVNSWEVTENSCGYQVAYVRLLSKFVQNNGSNASSTNTCSTAIYENKIYNIAIFPNPSENNFTLKKTGKFKALVFSGEGKLLEEIEGNNTIDFGSKLSAGCYYVKVNYEQSVHTIKIVKH
;
A
#
# COMPACT_ATOMS: atom_id res chain seq x y z
N MET A 1 58.30 64.58 -10.50
CA MET A 1 58.40 63.22 -10.00
C MET A 1 57.11 62.88 -9.32
N ARG A 2 56.20 62.15 -10.00
CA ARG A 2 54.93 61.59 -9.45
C ARG A 2 55.26 60.23 -8.92
N LYS A 3 55.10 60.01 -7.61
CA LYS A 3 55.17 58.66 -6.98
C LYS A 3 53.84 57.93 -7.19
N ILE A 4 53.88 56.85 -7.94
CA ILE A 4 52.75 55.88 -8.07
C ILE A 4 52.85 54.91 -6.89
N PHE A 5 51.87 54.94 -6.00
CA PHE A 5 51.66 53.87 -4.98
C PHE A 5 50.90 52.72 -5.58
N LEU A 6 51.58 51.58 -5.78
CA LEU A 6 50.94 50.32 -6.11
C LEU A 6 50.34 49.73 -4.84
N PHE A 7 49.00 49.66 -4.76
CA PHE A 7 48.28 48.88 -3.74
C PHE A 7 48.21 47.46 -4.21
N SER A 8 49.03 46.58 -3.66
CA SER A 8 48.87 45.11 -3.88
C SER A 8 47.67 44.59 -3.09
N LEU A 9 46.57 44.30 -3.79
CA LEU A 9 45.41 43.62 -3.22
C LEU A 9 45.79 42.14 -3.02
N LEU A 10 46.06 41.71 -1.79
CA LEU A 10 46.22 40.30 -1.46
C LEU A 10 44.84 39.63 -1.57
N LEU A 11 44.56 38.92 -2.67
CA LEU A 11 43.51 37.96 -2.80
C LEU A 11 43.87 36.72 -1.97
N LEU A 12 43.43 36.67 -0.71
CA LEU A 12 43.42 35.40 0.03
C LEU A 12 42.41 34.46 -0.62
N PRO A 13 42.80 33.24 -0.99
CA PRO A 13 41.81 32.27 -1.45
C PRO A 13 40.85 31.94 -0.30
N PHE A 14 39.57 32.28 -0.45
CA PHE A 14 38.53 31.75 0.41
C PHE A 14 38.48 30.26 0.12
N ILE A 15 39.12 29.44 0.96
CA ILE A 15 38.90 28.01 1.00
C ILE A 15 37.49 27.84 1.61
N ALA A 16 36.48 27.73 0.77
CA ALA A 16 35.16 27.30 1.18
C ALA A 16 35.29 25.85 1.60
N PHE A 17 35.37 25.55 2.88
CA PHE A 17 35.20 24.20 3.41
C PHE A 17 33.76 23.81 3.15
N THR A 18 33.55 22.97 2.15
CA THR A 18 32.21 22.36 1.90
C THR A 18 31.85 21.48 3.07
N GLN A 19 30.67 21.69 3.63
CA GLN A 19 30.14 20.86 4.70
C GLN A 19 29.91 19.43 4.17
N THR A 20 30.35 18.41 4.91
CA THR A 20 30.23 17.01 4.52
C THR A 20 28.90 16.44 5.03
N ILE A 21 28.13 15.81 4.15
CA ILE A 21 26.95 15.04 4.54
C ILE A 21 27.42 13.83 5.35
N THR A 22 26.73 13.56 6.47
CA THR A 22 27.07 12.48 7.38
C THR A 22 25.90 11.53 7.63
N GLN A 23 26.22 10.26 7.85
CA GLN A 23 25.26 9.23 8.28
C GLN A 23 24.89 9.30 9.77
N TYR A 24 25.43 10.24 10.52
CA TYR A 24 25.22 10.32 11.98
C TYR A 24 24.12 11.32 12.39
N ILE A 25 23.55 12.07 11.46
CA ILE A 25 22.48 13.03 11.70
C ILE A 25 21.22 12.57 10.95
N CYS A 26 20.35 11.83 11.63
CA CYS A 26 19.16 11.21 11.07
C CYS A 26 17.97 12.18 11.09
N ILE A 27 17.38 12.42 9.93
CA ILE A 27 16.22 13.31 9.74
C ILE A 27 15.18 12.63 8.84
N ASP A 28 13.94 13.11 8.86
CA ASP A 28 12.98 12.84 7.78
C ASP A 28 13.49 13.55 6.51
N GLN A 29 13.87 12.80 5.49
CA GLN A 29 14.51 13.35 4.30
C GLN A 29 13.54 14.06 3.37
N PHE A 30 12.23 13.70 3.38
CA PHE A 30 11.23 14.53 2.72
C PHE A 30 11.03 15.83 3.47
N GLY A 31 11.07 15.80 4.80
CA GLY A 31 10.97 16.96 5.66
C GLY A 31 9.84 16.87 6.68
N TYR A 32 9.36 18.02 7.10
CA TYR A 32 8.45 18.13 8.21
C TYR A 32 7.35 19.15 7.92
N ARG A 33 6.16 18.88 8.43
CA ARG A 33 5.10 19.91 8.45
C ARG A 33 5.50 21.03 9.45
N PRO A 34 5.13 22.29 9.19
CA PRO A 34 5.43 23.39 10.11
C PRO A 34 5.00 23.14 11.55
N SER A 35 3.86 22.46 11.74
CA SER A 35 3.28 22.14 13.04
C SER A 35 3.78 20.85 13.69
N ALA A 36 4.61 20.05 13.00
CA ALA A 36 5.12 18.79 13.50
C ALA A 36 6.12 18.99 14.65
N VAL A 37 6.25 17.98 15.51
CA VAL A 37 7.40 17.82 16.38
C VAL A 37 8.58 17.38 15.53
N LYS A 38 9.64 18.20 15.45
CA LYS A 38 10.80 18.02 14.58
C LYS A 38 12.04 17.71 15.39
N ILE A 39 12.47 16.45 15.33
CA ILE A 39 13.66 16.00 16.06
C ILE A 39 14.62 15.33 15.09
N ALA A 40 15.85 15.84 15.02
CA ALA A 40 16.95 15.11 14.41
C ALA A 40 17.59 14.19 15.45
N VAL A 41 17.85 12.94 15.10
CA VAL A 41 18.55 11.99 15.95
C VAL A 41 20.02 11.93 15.55
N LEU A 42 20.90 12.22 16.51
CA LEU A 42 22.33 12.09 16.34
C LEU A 42 22.73 10.74 16.91
N ARG A 43 23.57 9.99 16.19
CA ARG A 43 23.92 8.64 16.59
C ARG A 43 25.41 8.39 16.58
N ASN A 44 25.90 7.68 17.61
CA ASN A 44 27.20 7.08 17.62
C ASN A 44 27.03 5.55 17.66
N PRO A 45 27.43 4.80 16.61
CA PRO A 45 27.28 3.37 16.57
C PRO A 45 28.27 2.67 17.51
N GLU A 46 27.77 1.79 18.38
CA GLU A 46 28.58 1.02 19.33
C GLU A 46 28.46 -0.49 19.09
N ILE A 47 27.31 -0.94 18.53
CA ILE A 47 27.02 -2.35 18.22
C ILE A 47 26.45 -2.42 16.81
N GLY A 48 26.91 -3.40 16.04
CA GLY A 48 26.47 -3.66 14.67
C GLY A 48 27.59 -3.61 13.66
N PHE A 49 27.24 -3.68 12.38
CA PHE A 49 28.20 -3.69 11.26
C PHE A 49 29.02 -2.40 11.17
N ASP A 50 28.53 -1.32 11.76
CA ASP A 50 29.09 0.04 11.80
C ASP A 50 29.76 0.38 13.15
N ALA A 51 29.95 -0.59 14.03
CA ALA A 51 30.51 -0.36 15.38
C ALA A 51 31.96 0.13 15.37
N ASN A 52 32.66 0.04 14.25
CA ASN A 52 34.02 0.60 14.09
C ASN A 52 34.01 2.10 13.71
N ASP A 53 32.86 2.62 13.32
CA ASP A 53 32.68 4.04 13.08
C ASP A 53 32.53 4.76 14.42
N SER A 54 33.00 5.99 14.51
CA SER A 54 32.84 6.79 15.73
C SER A 54 32.38 8.21 15.41
N TYR A 55 31.44 8.67 16.17
CA TYR A 55 30.95 10.04 16.07
C TYR A 55 30.71 10.62 17.46
N SER A 56 31.39 11.73 17.74
CA SER A 56 31.16 12.52 18.94
C SER A 56 30.48 13.83 18.52
N PRO A 57 29.18 14.03 18.80
CA PRO A 57 28.49 15.25 18.41
C PRO A 57 29.09 16.47 19.10
N GLY A 58 29.12 17.57 18.36
CA GLY A 58 29.50 18.89 18.93
C GLY A 58 28.51 19.37 19.98
N ASN A 59 28.88 20.40 20.71
CA ASN A 59 28.02 20.97 21.76
C ASN A 59 26.93 21.93 21.20
N SER A 60 26.96 22.22 19.90
CA SER A 60 26.04 23.17 19.26
C SER A 60 25.69 22.71 17.85
N PHE A 61 24.41 22.65 17.57
CA PHE A 61 23.84 22.33 16.27
C PHE A 61 23.01 23.51 15.75
N ALA A 62 22.98 23.67 14.43
CA ALA A 62 22.16 24.70 13.81
C ALA A 62 21.20 24.08 12.76
N VAL A 63 20.00 24.66 12.64
CA VAL A 63 19.18 24.58 11.44
C VAL A 63 19.63 25.66 10.49
N VAL A 64 20.05 25.28 9.30
CA VAL A 64 20.62 26.20 8.30
C VAL A 64 19.71 26.18 7.07
N ASN A 65 19.33 27.39 6.61
CA ASN A 65 18.62 27.55 5.35
C ASN A 65 19.54 27.21 4.17
N ALA A 66 19.15 26.24 3.36
CA ALA A 66 19.99 25.72 2.28
C ALA A 66 20.25 26.71 1.14
N HIS A 67 19.38 27.73 0.95
CA HIS A 67 19.49 28.67 -0.15
C HIS A 67 20.45 29.84 0.17
N ASN A 68 20.50 30.29 1.44
CA ASN A 68 21.26 31.48 1.82
C ASN A 68 22.31 31.22 2.91
N SER A 69 22.43 29.96 3.38
CA SER A 69 23.35 29.52 4.44
C SER A 69 23.14 30.23 5.79
N GLN A 70 21.98 30.83 6.02
CA GLN A 70 21.64 31.44 7.28
C GLN A 70 21.30 30.39 8.34
N GLN A 71 21.95 30.48 9.50
CA GLN A 71 21.55 29.73 10.69
C GLN A 71 20.27 30.36 11.26
N VAL A 72 19.14 29.66 11.18
CA VAL A 72 17.83 30.14 11.64
C VAL A 72 17.51 29.72 13.06
N TYR A 73 18.16 28.67 13.55
CA TYR A 73 17.99 28.15 14.91
C TYR A 73 19.30 27.49 15.36
N THR A 74 19.63 27.60 16.64
CA THR A 74 20.83 26.99 17.23
C THR A 74 20.50 26.50 18.64
N ALA A 75 20.89 25.27 18.97
CA ALA A 75 20.75 24.70 20.29
C ALA A 75 21.78 23.57 20.54
N ALA A 76 21.95 23.18 21.80
CA ALA A 76 22.70 22.00 22.16
C ALA A 76 21.81 20.74 21.99
N PRO A 77 22.35 19.60 21.54
CA PRO A 77 21.63 18.34 21.54
C PRO A 77 21.49 17.80 22.98
N VAL A 78 20.42 17.03 23.21
CA VAL A 78 20.14 16.38 24.51
C VAL A 78 20.48 14.91 24.39
N GLN A 79 21.40 14.45 25.22
CA GLN A 79 21.78 13.03 25.26
C GLN A 79 20.61 12.15 25.68
N TRP A 80 20.33 11.12 24.90
CA TRP A 80 19.29 10.14 25.19
C TRP A 80 19.76 9.21 26.33
N ASN A 81 18.86 8.97 27.28
CA ASN A 81 19.02 8.01 28.38
C ASN A 81 20.42 8.01 29.03
N ASN A 82 20.95 9.21 29.30
CA ASN A 82 22.28 9.41 29.93
C ASN A 82 23.46 8.70 29.21
N GLY A 83 23.36 8.52 27.88
CA GLY A 83 24.42 7.89 27.09
C GLY A 83 24.49 6.37 27.14
N THR A 84 23.42 5.71 27.60
CA THR A 84 23.32 4.27 27.49
C THR A 84 23.13 3.84 26.04
N ILE A 85 23.67 2.67 25.68
CA ILE A 85 23.47 2.11 24.35
C ILE A 85 22.02 1.61 24.26
N ASP A 86 21.31 2.03 23.21
CA ASP A 86 20.03 1.40 22.85
C ASP A 86 20.29 0.01 22.26
N THR A 87 19.75 -1.03 22.88
CA THR A 87 19.97 -2.42 22.46
C THR A 87 19.26 -2.76 21.13
N SER A 88 18.26 -1.97 20.75
CA SER A 88 17.52 -2.20 19.50
C SER A 88 18.26 -1.68 18.28
N SER A 89 18.91 -0.52 18.40
CA SER A 89 19.71 0.09 17.32
C SER A 89 21.22 -0.18 17.47
N GLY A 90 21.71 -0.44 18.69
CA GLY A 90 23.15 -0.54 18.98
C GLY A 90 23.85 0.80 19.04
N ASP A 91 23.12 1.90 19.22
CA ASP A 91 23.66 3.26 19.19
C ASP A 91 23.61 3.94 20.56
N ILE A 92 24.59 4.84 20.82
CA ILE A 92 24.43 5.94 21.73
C ILE A 92 23.80 7.09 20.94
N ALA A 93 22.77 7.75 21.48
CA ALA A 93 22.03 8.73 20.72
C ALA A 93 21.86 10.08 21.44
N TRP A 94 21.58 11.12 20.68
CA TRP A 94 21.18 12.46 21.15
C TRP A 94 20.01 12.95 20.29
N ASN A 95 19.12 13.73 20.91
CA ASN A 95 18.02 14.38 20.21
C ASN A 95 18.31 15.87 20.05
N PHE A 96 18.20 16.40 18.86
CA PHE A 96 18.23 17.82 18.55
C PHE A 96 16.82 18.25 18.15
N ASP A 97 16.12 18.92 19.06
CA ASP A 97 14.76 19.42 18.87
C ASP A 97 14.81 20.80 18.20
N PHE A 98 14.21 20.88 17.01
CA PHE A 98 14.06 22.11 16.24
C PHE A 98 12.60 22.43 15.88
N SER A 99 11.65 21.93 16.69
CA SER A 99 10.20 22.11 16.50
C SER A 99 9.79 23.58 16.36
N ASN A 100 10.56 24.50 16.96
CA ASN A 100 10.31 25.93 16.86
C ASN A 100 10.62 26.54 15.47
N VAL A 101 11.29 25.82 14.57
CA VAL A 101 11.47 26.25 13.18
C VAL A 101 10.23 25.88 12.39
N THR A 102 9.40 26.88 12.10
CA THR A 102 8.09 26.68 11.45
C THR A 102 7.99 27.36 10.08
N ALA A 103 8.98 28.15 9.69
CA ALA A 103 8.99 28.85 8.40
C ALA A 103 9.20 27.84 7.26
N ASN A 104 8.40 27.97 6.20
CA ASN A 104 8.57 27.17 4.99
C ASN A 104 9.94 27.43 4.34
N GLY A 105 10.57 26.39 3.85
CA GLY A 105 11.87 26.44 3.17
C GLY A 105 12.61 25.12 3.20
N THR A 106 13.77 25.12 2.52
CA THR A 106 14.68 23.97 2.50
C THR A 106 15.81 24.20 3.49
N TYR A 107 16.07 23.20 4.33
CA TYR A 107 17.01 23.28 5.44
C TYR A 107 17.92 22.04 5.52
N TYR A 108 18.97 22.14 6.33
CA TYR A 108 19.75 21.00 6.81
C TYR A 108 20.18 21.26 8.27
N ILE A 109 20.49 20.19 8.99
CA ILE A 109 21.06 20.25 10.33
C ILE A 109 22.57 20.24 10.21
N LEU A 110 23.23 21.19 10.89
CA LEU A 110 24.69 21.35 10.92
C LEU A 110 25.23 21.09 12.32
N ASP A 111 26.15 20.13 12.46
CA ASP A 111 27.08 20.07 13.57
C ASP A 111 28.16 21.14 13.36
N ILE A 112 28.09 22.25 14.13
CA ILE A 112 28.91 23.42 13.91
C ILE A 112 30.39 23.12 14.17
N GLN A 113 30.68 22.29 15.19
CA GLN A 113 32.06 22.00 15.59
C GLN A 113 32.75 21.03 14.63
N ASN A 114 32.02 20.02 14.17
CA ASN A 114 32.57 18.99 13.31
C ASN A 114 32.45 19.34 11.80
N ASN A 115 31.75 20.42 11.46
CA ASN A 115 31.42 20.82 10.07
C ASN A 115 30.77 19.68 9.26
N LEU A 116 29.91 18.90 9.94
CA LEU A 116 29.15 17.82 9.37
C LEU A 116 27.67 18.21 9.27
N ARG A 117 26.98 17.79 8.20
CA ARG A 117 25.57 18.12 8.03
C ARG A 117 24.71 16.92 7.67
N SER A 118 23.40 17.02 7.93
CA SER A 118 22.40 16.08 7.42
C SER A 118 22.23 16.21 5.89
N TYR A 119 21.46 15.30 5.29
CA TYR A 119 20.76 15.59 4.05
C TYR A 119 19.94 16.87 4.18
N SER A 120 19.55 17.46 3.04
CA SER A 120 18.58 18.55 3.05
C SER A 120 17.17 18.02 3.22
N PHE A 121 16.28 18.84 3.79
CA PHE A 121 14.88 18.52 3.99
C PHE A 121 14.02 19.78 3.88
N ASP A 122 12.75 19.63 3.58
CA ASP A 122 11.83 20.75 3.51
C ASP A 122 11.02 20.91 4.80
N ILE A 123 10.62 22.14 5.11
CA ILE A 123 9.53 22.44 6.03
C ILE A 123 8.41 23.05 5.17
N ALA A 124 7.29 22.33 5.01
CA ALA A 124 6.16 22.77 4.20
C ALA A 124 4.88 21.99 4.59
N ASP A 125 3.71 22.58 4.33
CA ASP A 125 2.43 21.93 4.61
C ASP A 125 2.16 20.74 3.68
N ASP A 126 2.71 20.76 2.47
CA ASP A 126 2.54 19.77 1.41
C ASP A 126 3.73 18.80 1.28
N VAL A 127 4.61 18.77 2.24
CA VAL A 127 5.88 18.04 2.24
C VAL A 127 5.75 16.54 1.92
N TYR A 128 4.62 15.93 2.25
CA TYR A 128 4.37 14.50 2.03
C TYR A 128 3.55 14.17 0.78
N ASN A 129 3.13 15.18 0.00
CA ASN A 129 2.27 14.95 -1.17
C ASN A 129 2.92 14.05 -2.21
N VAL A 130 4.22 14.27 -2.48
CA VAL A 130 4.98 13.46 -3.45
C VAL A 130 5.10 12.01 -2.98
N ALA A 131 5.41 11.79 -1.70
CA ALA A 131 5.52 10.46 -1.12
C ALA A 131 4.17 9.71 -1.19
N LEU A 132 3.06 10.37 -0.83
CA LEU A 132 1.72 9.78 -0.89
C LEU A 132 1.32 9.42 -2.33
N LYS A 133 1.56 10.31 -3.28
CA LYS A 133 1.25 10.07 -4.70
C LYS A 133 1.98 8.85 -5.25
N HIS A 134 3.30 8.78 -5.05
CA HIS A 134 4.09 7.63 -5.53
C HIS A 134 3.75 6.34 -4.79
N ALA A 135 3.49 6.41 -3.48
CA ALA A 135 3.03 5.25 -2.72
C ALA A 135 1.69 4.70 -3.22
N MET A 136 0.73 5.55 -3.60
CA MET A 136 -0.53 5.11 -4.23
C MET A 136 -0.29 4.55 -5.63
N ARG A 137 0.61 5.15 -6.42
CA ARG A 137 0.92 4.65 -7.78
C ARG A 137 1.55 3.27 -7.82
N SER A 138 2.08 2.76 -6.69
CA SER A 138 2.52 1.37 -6.62
C SER A 138 1.38 0.38 -6.94
N PHE A 139 0.14 0.67 -6.52
CA PHE A 139 -1.02 -0.14 -6.87
C PHE A 139 -1.31 -0.16 -8.37
N PHE A 140 -1.17 0.99 -9.06
CA PHE A 140 -1.29 1.05 -10.52
C PHE A 140 -0.28 0.12 -11.22
N TYR A 141 0.98 0.06 -10.73
CA TYR A 141 1.98 -0.86 -11.28
C TYR A 141 1.70 -2.34 -10.91
N GLN A 142 1.04 -2.61 -9.79
CA GLN A 142 0.61 -3.94 -9.37
C GLN A 142 -0.69 -4.42 -10.05
N ARG A 143 -1.40 -3.61 -10.83
CA ARG A 143 -2.62 -4.05 -11.54
C ARG A 143 -2.32 -5.24 -12.46
N ALA A 144 -3.02 -6.36 -12.27
CA ALA A 144 -2.97 -7.52 -13.16
C ALA A 144 -3.91 -7.38 -14.35
N GLY A 145 -3.54 -7.89 -15.51
CA GLY A 145 -4.41 -7.86 -16.69
C GLY A 145 -4.56 -6.50 -17.34
N PHE A 146 -3.68 -5.54 -17.01
CA PHE A 146 -3.75 -4.16 -17.43
C PHE A 146 -2.42 -3.70 -18.08
N ALA A 147 -2.49 -2.99 -19.20
CA ALA A 147 -1.31 -2.44 -19.87
C ALA A 147 -0.84 -1.15 -19.18
N LYS A 148 0.43 -1.09 -18.78
CA LYS A 148 1.07 0.11 -18.26
C LYS A 148 1.66 0.87 -19.43
N GLN A 149 0.97 1.90 -19.90
CA GLN A 149 1.36 2.65 -21.10
C GLN A 149 1.28 4.16 -20.87
N SER A 150 2.04 4.92 -21.67
CA SER A 150 1.95 6.38 -21.71
C SER A 150 0.51 6.82 -22.04
N PRO A 151 -0.02 7.89 -21.42
CA PRO A 151 0.67 8.83 -20.51
C PRO A 151 0.71 8.38 -19.05
N TYR A 152 0.07 7.29 -18.68
CA TYR A 152 -0.16 6.88 -17.27
C TYR A 152 1.06 6.19 -16.65
N ALA A 153 1.78 5.38 -17.42
CA ALA A 153 3.08 4.85 -16.99
C ALA A 153 4.20 5.75 -17.49
N GLU A 154 5.17 6.02 -16.64
CA GLU A 154 6.41 6.67 -17.03
C GLU A 154 7.20 5.78 -17.98
N THR A 155 7.98 6.38 -18.89
CA THR A 155 8.69 5.67 -19.97
C THR A 155 9.53 4.48 -19.49
N GLY A 156 10.04 4.54 -18.27
CA GLY A 156 10.88 3.48 -17.68
C GLY A 156 10.11 2.20 -17.33
N TRP A 157 8.81 2.29 -17.07
CA TRP A 157 8.00 1.18 -16.53
C TRP A 157 6.79 0.84 -17.42
N ILE A 158 6.96 0.99 -18.74
CA ILE A 158 5.95 0.59 -19.71
C ILE A 158 5.94 -0.93 -19.85
N ASP A 159 4.76 -1.53 -19.80
CA ASP A 159 4.54 -2.97 -20.04
C ASP A 159 3.20 -3.22 -20.74
N GLY A 160 3.08 -4.34 -21.44
CA GLY A 160 1.83 -4.83 -22.00
C GLY A 160 0.83 -5.30 -20.93
N ALA A 161 -0.40 -5.63 -21.34
CA ALA A 161 -1.34 -6.28 -20.44
C ALA A 161 -0.84 -7.70 -20.09
N SER A 162 -0.75 -7.97 -18.80
CA SER A 162 -0.23 -9.22 -18.25
C SER A 162 -1.33 -10.27 -18.03
N HIS A 163 -1.00 -11.57 -18.10
CA HIS A 163 -1.91 -12.68 -17.75
C HIS A 163 -3.26 -12.67 -18.50
N ILE A 164 -3.26 -12.24 -19.79
CA ILE A 164 -4.46 -12.22 -20.63
C ILE A 164 -4.42 -13.25 -21.78
N GLY A 165 -3.40 -14.11 -21.79
CA GLY A 165 -3.22 -15.17 -22.80
C GLY A 165 -4.14 -16.39 -22.56
N LEU A 166 -3.98 -17.39 -23.42
CA LEU A 166 -4.71 -18.65 -23.33
C LEU A 166 -4.42 -19.34 -21.97
N LEU A 167 -5.47 -19.85 -21.31
CA LEU A 167 -5.42 -20.47 -19.97
C LEU A 167 -4.85 -19.57 -18.86
N GLN A 168 -4.85 -18.28 -19.10
CA GLN A 168 -4.55 -17.30 -18.05
C GLN A 168 -5.82 -16.74 -17.42
N ASP A 169 -5.78 -15.61 -16.77
CA ASP A 169 -6.82 -15.10 -15.87
C ASP A 169 -8.25 -15.08 -16.44
N LYS A 170 -8.42 -14.81 -17.74
CA LYS A 170 -9.75 -14.84 -18.41
C LYS A 170 -10.28 -16.25 -18.65
N ASN A 171 -9.40 -17.24 -18.67
CA ASN A 171 -9.72 -18.65 -18.86
C ASN A 171 -9.09 -19.48 -17.73
N CYS A 172 -9.14 -18.95 -16.52
CA CYS A 172 -8.56 -19.54 -15.32
C CYS A 172 -9.34 -20.79 -14.92
N ARG A 173 -8.64 -21.89 -14.64
CA ARG A 173 -9.26 -23.19 -14.26
C ARG A 173 -8.90 -23.57 -12.83
N ILE A 174 -9.72 -24.43 -12.24
CA ILE A 174 -9.43 -24.94 -10.89
C ILE A 174 -8.11 -25.74 -10.88
N PHE A 175 -7.30 -25.55 -9.87
CA PHE A 175 -5.97 -26.18 -9.78
C PHE A 175 -6.03 -27.72 -9.79
N SER A 176 -7.07 -28.31 -9.18
CA SER A 176 -7.24 -29.77 -9.07
C SER A 176 -7.68 -30.43 -10.37
N ASP A 177 -8.22 -29.67 -11.34
CA ASP A 177 -8.68 -30.18 -12.64
C ASP A 177 -8.45 -29.15 -13.75
N TYR A 178 -7.23 -28.62 -13.83
CA TYR A 178 -6.87 -27.54 -14.75
C TYR A 178 -6.88 -27.92 -16.24
N ASN A 179 -7.06 -29.18 -16.58
CA ASN A 179 -7.27 -29.65 -17.94
C ASN A 179 -8.73 -29.60 -18.40
N ASN A 180 -9.67 -29.40 -17.48
CA ASN A 180 -11.09 -29.40 -17.74
C ASN A 180 -11.63 -27.99 -18.04
N ALA A 181 -12.00 -27.77 -19.30
CA ALA A 181 -12.53 -26.48 -19.74
C ALA A 181 -13.86 -26.09 -19.08
N SER A 182 -14.60 -27.05 -18.52
CA SER A 182 -15.87 -26.75 -17.81
C SER A 182 -15.65 -26.02 -16.48
N THR A 183 -14.41 -25.97 -15.98
CA THR A 183 -14.03 -25.24 -14.76
C THR A 183 -13.58 -23.81 -15.04
N GLU A 184 -13.55 -23.39 -16.30
CA GLU A 184 -13.10 -22.05 -16.69
C GLU A 184 -13.92 -20.94 -16.06
N LYS A 185 -13.22 -19.91 -15.56
CA LYS A 185 -13.77 -18.68 -15.02
C LYS A 185 -12.95 -17.49 -15.50
N ASP A 186 -13.63 -16.36 -15.74
CA ASP A 186 -12.97 -15.08 -15.96
C ASP A 186 -12.63 -14.41 -14.61
N LEU A 187 -11.36 -14.50 -14.21
CA LEU A 187 -10.82 -14.01 -12.95
C LEU A 187 -9.72 -12.95 -13.18
N HIS A 188 -9.84 -12.17 -14.27
CA HIS A 188 -8.88 -11.13 -14.59
C HIS A 188 -8.98 -9.93 -13.64
N GLY A 189 -7.92 -9.11 -13.60
CA GLY A 189 -7.86 -7.90 -12.78
C GLY A 189 -7.29 -8.14 -11.38
N GLY A 190 -7.53 -7.21 -10.48
CA GLY A 190 -6.93 -7.17 -9.16
C GLY A 190 -5.47 -6.74 -9.18
N TRP A 191 -4.82 -6.85 -8.03
CA TRP A 191 -3.41 -6.54 -7.86
C TRP A 191 -2.60 -7.80 -7.57
N TYR A 192 -1.36 -7.84 -8.03
CA TYR A 192 -0.36 -8.74 -7.49
C TYR A 192 -0.12 -8.39 -6.02
N ASP A 193 0.04 -9.40 -5.18
CA ASP A 193 0.10 -9.22 -3.72
C ASP A 193 1.36 -8.49 -3.26
N ALA A 194 2.51 -8.95 -3.74
CA ALA A 194 3.81 -8.54 -3.24
C ALA A 194 4.85 -8.53 -4.36
N GLY A 195 6.04 -9.08 -4.12
CA GLY A 195 7.03 -9.37 -5.14
C GLY A 195 6.65 -10.55 -6.04
N ASP A 196 5.77 -11.41 -5.60
CA ASP A 196 5.11 -12.44 -6.39
C ASP A 196 3.88 -11.89 -7.15
N TYR A 197 3.27 -12.71 -8.01
CA TYR A 197 2.11 -12.30 -8.79
C TYR A 197 0.80 -12.98 -8.36
N ASN A 198 0.80 -13.78 -7.31
CA ASN A 198 -0.42 -14.40 -6.81
C ASN A 198 -1.40 -13.35 -6.26
N LYS A 199 -2.69 -13.68 -6.27
CA LYS A 199 -3.77 -12.79 -5.85
C LYS A 199 -4.61 -13.49 -4.79
N TYR A 200 -4.44 -13.10 -3.53
CA TYR A 200 -5.04 -13.73 -2.36
C TYR A 200 -6.30 -12.98 -1.93
N THR A 201 -7.43 -13.68 -1.81
CA THR A 201 -8.74 -13.06 -1.55
C THR A 201 -8.84 -12.40 -0.18
N THR A 202 -8.35 -13.05 0.88
CA THR A 202 -8.37 -12.50 2.24
C THR A 202 -7.52 -11.24 2.35
N TRP A 203 -6.33 -11.25 1.75
CA TRP A 203 -5.39 -10.13 1.80
C TRP A 203 -5.87 -8.98 0.92
N THR A 204 -6.30 -9.25 -0.32
CA THR A 204 -6.91 -8.23 -1.20
C THR A 204 -8.09 -7.54 -0.52
N GLY A 205 -8.95 -8.30 0.16
CA GLY A 205 -10.08 -7.73 0.91
C GLY A 205 -9.62 -6.78 2.03
N ASN A 206 -8.53 -7.12 2.73
CA ASN A 206 -7.94 -6.24 3.73
C ASN A 206 -7.39 -4.95 3.12
N TYR A 207 -6.66 -5.05 1.99
CA TYR A 207 -6.11 -3.86 1.30
C TYR A 207 -7.21 -2.90 0.89
N ILE A 208 -8.30 -3.42 0.34
CA ILE A 208 -9.47 -2.63 -0.04
C ILE A 208 -10.07 -1.91 1.17
N ILE A 209 -10.28 -2.60 2.29
CA ILE A 209 -10.84 -2.01 3.52
C ILE A 209 -9.92 -0.89 4.03
N GLU A 210 -8.61 -1.10 4.08
CA GLU A 210 -7.65 -0.10 4.54
C GLU A 210 -7.61 1.15 3.65
N LEU A 211 -7.63 0.99 2.32
CA LEU A 211 -7.70 2.13 1.38
C LEU A 211 -9.04 2.88 1.48
N LEU A 212 -10.17 2.17 1.65
CA LEU A 212 -11.47 2.79 1.88
C LEU A 212 -11.50 3.59 3.19
N LYS A 213 -10.87 3.07 4.25
CA LYS A 213 -10.71 3.79 5.52
C LYS A 213 -9.83 5.02 5.33
N ALA A 214 -8.69 4.89 4.63
CA ALA A 214 -7.82 6.01 4.31
C ALA A 214 -8.58 7.15 3.61
N CYS A 215 -9.40 6.82 2.63
CA CYS A 215 -10.23 7.76 1.90
C CYS A 215 -11.26 8.45 2.82
N ARG A 216 -12.00 7.68 3.60
CA ARG A 216 -13.09 8.20 4.45
C ARG A 216 -12.57 9.01 5.64
N GLU A 217 -11.41 8.68 6.19
CA GLU A 217 -10.82 9.31 7.36
C GLU A 217 -10.20 10.68 7.04
N THR A 218 -9.63 10.83 5.87
CA THR A 218 -8.96 12.06 5.45
C THR A 218 -9.30 12.38 3.98
N PRO A 219 -10.56 12.73 3.68
CA PRO A 219 -11.01 12.94 2.29
C PRO A 219 -10.21 14.02 1.55
N THR A 220 -9.72 15.03 2.27
CA THR A 220 -8.94 16.14 1.71
C THR A 220 -7.52 15.77 1.29
N ALA A 221 -7.02 14.60 1.68
CA ALA A 221 -5.71 14.12 1.23
C ALA A 221 -5.71 13.58 -0.21
N TRP A 222 -6.89 13.28 -0.77
CA TRP A 222 -7.02 12.54 -2.03
C TRP A 222 -7.49 13.41 -3.16
N THR A 223 -6.73 13.42 -4.25
CA THR A 223 -7.01 14.17 -5.47
C THR A 223 -7.38 13.24 -6.62
N ASP A 224 -7.77 13.80 -7.74
CA ASP A 224 -8.18 13.13 -8.99
C ASP A 224 -7.13 13.41 -10.10
N ASP A 225 -5.82 13.36 -9.74
CA ASP A 225 -4.70 13.69 -10.64
C ASP A 225 -3.45 12.82 -10.41
N TYR A 226 -3.60 11.59 -9.91
CA TYR A 226 -2.48 10.68 -9.67
C TYR A 226 -1.91 10.07 -10.96
N ASN A 227 -2.43 10.48 -12.11
CA ASN A 227 -2.03 10.00 -13.43
C ASN A 227 -2.27 8.50 -13.60
N ILE A 228 -3.47 8.05 -13.26
CA ILE A 228 -4.00 6.74 -13.63
C ILE A 228 -5.06 6.93 -14.75
N PRO A 229 -5.49 5.89 -15.47
CA PRO A 229 -6.44 6.03 -16.59
C PRO A 229 -7.77 6.67 -16.21
N GLU A 230 -8.16 6.55 -14.96
CA GLU A 230 -9.40 7.06 -14.40
C GLU A 230 -9.28 8.53 -13.96
N SER A 231 -8.06 9.07 -13.77
CA SER A 231 -7.83 10.47 -13.32
C SER A 231 -8.60 11.48 -14.14
N GLY A 232 -9.17 12.49 -13.48
CA GLY A 232 -9.96 13.57 -14.09
C GLY A 232 -11.44 13.23 -14.26
N ASN A 233 -11.96 12.19 -13.62
CA ASN A 233 -13.35 11.78 -13.70
C ASN A 233 -14.25 12.36 -12.59
N SER A 234 -13.70 13.19 -11.70
CA SER A 234 -14.32 13.79 -10.50
C SER A 234 -14.53 12.80 -9.34
N ILE A 235 -13.90 11.64 -9.40
CA ILE A 235 -13.81 10.68 -8.30
C ILE A 235 -12.35 10.68 -7.84
N PRO A 236 -12.03 10.76 -6.54
CA PRO A 236 -10.66 10.65 -6.10
C PRO A 236 -10.00 9.34 -6.56
N ASP A 237 -8.79 9.42 -7.10
CA ASP A 237 -8.08 8.28 -7.71
C ASP A 237 -7.90 7.07 -6.75
N ILE A 238 -7.89 7.30 -5.45
CA ILE A 238 -7.91 6.21 -4.47
C ILE A 238 -9.17 5.34 -4.58
N LEU A 239 -10.34 5.93 -4.86
CA LEU A 239 -11.58 5.18 -5.03
C LEU A 239 -11.63 4.44 -6.37
N ASP A 240 -11.05 5.00 -7.42
CA ASP A 240 -10.90 4.31 -8.69
C ASP A 240 -9.95 3.12 -8.59
N GLU A 241 -8.82 3.28 -7.87
CA GLU A 241 -7.91 2.19 -7.61
C GLU A 241 -8.56 1.10 -6.75
N VAL A 242 -9.30 1.49 -5.71
CA VAL A 242 -10.08 0.55 -4.89
C VAL A 242 -11.14 -0.18 -5.73
N LYS A 243 -11.79 0.53 -6.64
CA LYS A 243 -12.78 -0.09 -7.54
C LYS A 243 -12.16 -1.16 -8.42
N TRP A 244 -10.93 -0.97 -8.90
CA TRP A 244 -10.17 -1.99 -9.64
C TRP A 244 -10.04 -3.31 -8.85
N GLY A 245 -9.62 -3.22 -7.58
CA GLY A 245 -9.53 -4.39 -6.69
C GLY A 245 -10.90 -4.98 -6.34
N MET A 246 -11.90 -4.13 -6.12
CA MET A 246 -13.25 -4.56 -5.78
C MET A 246 -13.96 -5.30 -6.94
N ASP A 247 -13.77 -4.84 -8.18
CA ASP A 247 -14.30 -5.51 -9.38
C ASP A 247 -13.66 -6.90 -9.56
N TYR A 248 -12.40 -7.06 -9.21
CA TYR A 248 -11.77 -8.38 -9.16
C TYR A 248 -12.39 -9.27 -8.07
N MET A 249 -12.59 -8.75 -6.87
CA MET A 249 -13.25 -9.49 -5.79
C MET A 249 -14.66 -9.97 -6.18
N LEU A 250 -15.42 -9.15 -6.91
CA LEU A 250 -16.75 -9.54 -7.44
C LEU A 250 -16.65 -10.73 -8.41
N ARG A 251 -15.59 -10.84 -9.22
CA ARG A 251 -15.39 -11.99 -10.14
C ARG A 251 -15.02 -13.27 -9.39
N LEU A 252 -14.44 -13.18 -8.21
CA LEU A 252 -14.13 -14.34 -7.37
C LEU A 252 -15.37 -14.94 -6.69
N GLN A 253 -16.49 -14.21 -6.64
CA GLN A 253 -17.71 -14.69 -6.00
C GLN A 253 -18.49 -15.65 -6.90
N ASN A 254 -18.77 -16.85 -6.40
CA ASN A 254 -19.67 -17.78 -7.05
C ASN A 254 -21.14 -17.35 -6.86
N SER A 255 -22.03 -17.86 -7.71
CA SER A 255 -23.47 -17.53 -7.68
C SER A 255 -24.15 -17.84 -6.34
N ASN A 256 -23.65 -18.83 -5.59
CA ASN A 256 -24.13 -19.20 -4.25
C ASN A 256 -23.55 -18.32 -3.13
N GLY A 257 -22.70 -17.35 -3.43
CA GLY A 257 -22.08 -16.43 -2.48
C GLY A 257 -20.69 -16.83 -1.96
N SER A 258 -20.24 -18.07 -2.18
CA SER A 258 -18.88 -18.50 -1.77
C SER A 258 -17.79 -17.78 -2.55
N MET A 259 -16.62 -17.60 -1.94
CA MET A 259 -15.48 -16.94 -2.56
C MET A 259 -14.36 -17.92 -2.91
N ILE A 260 -13.82 -17.80 -4.12
CA ILE A 260 -12.55 -18.41 -4.49
C ILE A 260 -11.45 -17.79 -3.62
N SER A 261 -10.57 -18.63 -3.08
CA SER A 261 -9.60 -18.19 -2.06
C SER A 261 -8.35 -17.52 -2.64
N ILE A 262 -7.90 -17.92 -3.84
CA ILE A 262 -6.65 -17.46 -4.46
C ILE A 262 -6.70 -17.66 -5.98
N VAL A 263 -6.00 -16.81 -6.70
CA VAL A 263 -5.59 -17.05 -8.10
C VAL A 263 -4.07 -17.05 -8.17
N GLY A 264 -3.49 -18.20 -8.49
CA GLY A 264 -2.06 -18.38 -8.71
C GLY A 264 -1.72 -18.18 -10.20
N VAL A 265 -0.69 -17.41 -10.48
CA VAL A 265 -0.30 -17.02 -11.83
C VAL A 265 1.18 -17.27 -12.09
N ALA A 266 1.55 -17.35 -13.36
CA ALA A 266 2.94 -17.54 -13.77
C ALA A 266 3.77 -16.26 -13.53
N HIS A 267 5.08 -16.45 -13.33
CA HIS A 267 6.03 -15.35 -13.18
C HIS A 267 6.62 -14.94 -14.54
N GLY A 268 7.01 -13.68 -14.66
CA GLY A 268 7.70 -13.11 -15.82
C GLY A 268 8.21 -11.70 -15.51
N SER A 269 9.32 -11.31 -16.12
CA SER A 269 9.86 -9.96 -16.04
C SER A 269 10.01 -9.38 -17.46
N PRO A 270 9.19 -8.41 -17.85
CA PRO A 270 8.05 -7.81 -17.14
C PRO A 270 6.84 -8.78 -17.00
N PRO A 271 5.80 -8.42 -16.25
CA PRO A 271 4.61 -9.27 -16.04
C PRO A 271 3.94 -9.74 -17.34
N SER A 272 3.92 -8.92 -18.39
CA SER A 272 3.35 -9.30 -19.70
C SER A 272 4.10 -10.43 -20.41
N SER A 273 5.34 -10.73 -20.01
CA SER A 273 6.13 -11.84 -20.56
C SER A 273 5.76 -13.20 -19.96
N ALA A 274 4.93 -13.23 -18.90
CA ALA A 274 4.49 -14.47 -18.28
C ALA A 274 3.57 -15.27 -19.21
N SER A 275 3.96 -16.49 -19.55
CA SER A 275 3.26 -17.35 -20.51
C SER A 275 2.63 -18.60 -19.89
N GLY A 276 2.87 -18.87 -18.61
CA GLY A 276 2.28 -20.01 -17.91
C GLY A 276 0.79 -19.80 -17.61
N LYS A 277 0.09 -20.90 -17.30
CA LYS A 277 -1.34 -20.89 -16.96
C LYS A 277 -1.59 -20.19 -15.62
N SER A 278 -2.80 -19.62 -15.47
CA SER A 278 -3.37 -19.25 -14.19
C SER A 278 -4.27 -20.37 -13.68
N VAL A 279 -4.27 -20.59 -12.36
CA VAL A 279 -5.16 -21.55 -11.71
C VAL A 279 -5.80 -20.92 -10.47
N TYR A 280 -7.04 -21.34 -10.14
CA TYR A 280 -7.67 -20.87 -8.90
C TYR A 280 -7.81 -21.96 -7.86
N GLY A 281 -7.77 -21.57 -6.58
CA GLY A 281 -7.92 -22.43 -5.42
C GLY A 281 -9.38 -22.73 -5.07
N ASN A 282 -9.58 -23.57 -4.06
CA ASN A 282 -10.93 -23.88 -3.57
C ASN A 282 -11.56 -22.67 -2.87
N VAL A 283 -12.87 -22.73 -2.67
CA VAL A 283 -13.58 -21.81 -1.79
C VAL A 283 -13.29 -22.16 -0.33
N ASN A 284 -13.27 -21.14 0.54
CA ASN A 284 -13.20 -21.35 1.99
C ASN A 284 -14.01 -20.29 2.76
N THR A 285 -14.22 -20.56 4.05
CA THR A 285 -14.98 -19.67 4.93
C THR A 285 -14.26 -18.37 5.19
N SER A 286 -12.94 -18.39 5.35
CA SER A 286 -12.11 -17.21 5.62
C SER A 286 -12.22 -16.19 4.51
N ALA A 287 -12.00 -16.58 3.25
CA ALA A 287 -12.13 -15.69 2.09
C ALA A 287 -13.55 -15.15 1.94
N THR A 288 -14.56 -15.98 2.21
CA THR A 288 -15.97 -15.59 2.08
C THR A 288 -16.37 -14.57 3.15
N LEU A 289 -15.93 -14.75 4.40
CA LEU A 289 -16.17 -13.78 5.47
C LEU A 289 -15.46 -12.46 5.23
N LYS A 290 -14.18 -12.50 4.83
CA LYS A 290 -13.43 -11.28 4.49
C LYS A 290 -14.10 -10.54 3.33
N ALA A 291 -14.57 -11.24 2.29
CA ALA A 291 -15.29 -10.61 1.20
C ALA A 291 -16.64 -10.02 1.63
N ALA A 292 -17.38 -10.68 2.53
CA ALA A 292 -18.60 -10.10 3.10
C ALA A 292 -18.32 -8.75 3.79
N ALA A 293 -17.25 -8.68 4.59
CA ALA A 293 -16.81 -7.43 5.22
C ALA A 293 -16.41 -6.38 4.17
N THR A 294 -15.59 -6.77 3.19
CA THR A 294 -15.07 -5.89 2.14
C THR A 294 -16.19 -5.27 1.31
N PHE A 295 -17.14 -6.08 0.86
CA PHE A 295 -18.28 -5.62 0.06
C PHE A 295 -19.22 -4.75 0.90
N ALA A 296 -19.48 -5.09 2.16
CA ALA A 296 -20.35 -4.29 3.04
C ALA A 296 -19.75 -2.90 3.29
N TYR A 297 -18.48 -2.83 3.67
CA TYR A 297 -17.81 -1.55 3.89
C TYR A 297 -17.65 -0.76 2.59
N GLY A 298 -17.33 -1.44 1.48
CA GLY A 298 -17.34 -0.86 0.14
C GLY A 298 -18.67 -0.23 -0.22
N SER A 299 -19.79 -0.93 0.04
CA SER A 299 -21.14 -0.39 -0.17
C SER A 299 -21.35 0.94 0.57
N THR A 300 -20.95 1.00 1.86
CA THR A 300 -21.05 2.23 2.66
C THR A 300 -20.24 3.38 2.04
N VAL A 301 -18.98 3.13 1.66
CA VAL A 301 -18.08 4.18 1.17
C VAL A 301 -18.42 4.62 -0.25
N PHE A 302 -18.73 3.71 -1.16
CA PHE A 302 -19.14 4.07 -2.52
C PHE A 302 -20.49 4.78 -2.55
N ARG A 303 -21.40 4.45 -1.64
CA ARG A 303 -22.65 5.21 -1.45
C ARG A 303 -22.39 6.64 -0.95
N TRP A 304 -21.50 6.79 0.03
CA TRP A 304 -21.05 8.10 0.50
C TRP A 304 -20.41 8.92 -0.63
N ALA A 305 -19.65 8.26 -1.54
CA ALA A 305 -19.08 8.89 -2.73
C ALA A 305 -20.07 9.15 -3.87
N GLY A 306 -21.38 8.88 -3.69
CA GLY A 306 -22.42 9.09 -4.69
C GLY A 306 -22.57 7.98 -5.73
N LEU A 307 -21.84 6.87 -5.62
CA LEU A 307 -21.90 5.74 -6.55
C LEU A 307 -22.92 4.69 -6.09
N SER A 308 -24.18 5.08 -5.91
CA SER A 308 -25.21 4.31 -5.25
C SER A 308 -25.49 2.94 -5.90
N CYS A 309 -25.53 2.86 -7.24
CA CYS A 309 -25.79 1.58 -7.92
C CYS A 309 -24.66 0.56 -7.72
N TYR A 310 -23.42 1.05 -7.73
CA TYR A 310 -22.28 0.19 -7.42
C TYR A 310 -22.32 -0.28 -5.96
N ALA A 311 -22.67 0.63 -5.05
CA ALA A 311 -22.90 0.31 -3.65
C ALA A 311 -23.98 -0.77 -3.43
N ASP A 312 -25.09 -0.72 -4.19
CA ASP A 312 -26.15 -1.74 -4.12
C ASP A 312 -25.67 -3.10 -4.61
N THR A 313 -24.84 -3.11 -5.67
CA THR A 313 -24.20 -4.35 -6.15
C THR A 313 -23.32 -4.96 -5.07
N LEU A 314 -22.50 -4.15 -4.40
CA LEU A 314 -21.62 -4.60 -3.33
C LEU A 314 -22.43 -5.13 -2.12
N LEU A 315 -23.51 -4.42 -1.74
CA LEU A 315 -24.36 -4.87 -0.64
C LEU A 315 -24.96 -6.26 -0.93
N SER A 316 -25.52 -6.45 -2.13
CA SER A 316 -26.04 -7.75 -2.53
C SER A 316 -24.99 -8.86 -2.50
N ALA A 317 -23.75 -8.54 -2.91
CA ALA A 317 -22.62 -9.49 -2.84
C ALA A 317 -22.23 -9.80 -1.38
N ALA A 318 -22.22 -8.80 -0.51
CA ALA A 318 -21.94 -8.96 0.92
C ALA A 318 -22.94 -9.89 1.63
N GLU A 319 -24.23 -9.67 1.38
CA GLU A 319 -25.31 -10.49 1.97
C GLU A 319 -25.25 -11.94 1.48
N LYS A 320 -24.96 -12.19 0.21
CA LYS A 320 -24.75 -13.54 -0.32
C LYS A 320 -23.55 -14.23 0.34
N ALA A 321 -22.42 -13.52 0.48
CA ALA A 321 -21.23 -14.05 1.12
C ALA A 321 -21.48 -14.36 2.60
N TRP A 322 -22.13 -13.47 3.33
CA TRP A 322 -22.53 -13.71 4.72
C TRP A 322 -23.44 -14.95 4.84
N THR A 323 -24.48 -15.04 4.00
CA THR A 323 -25.43 -16.18 4.02
C THR A 323 -24.71 -17.50 3.79
N TRP A 324 -23.81 -17.54 2.81
CA TRP A 324 -23.04 -18.75 2.55
C TRP A 324 -22.12 -19.10 3.72
N ALA A 325 -21.39 -18.12 4.28
CA ALA A 325 -20.46 -18.36 5.37
C ALA A 325 -21.15 -18.79 6.68
N VAL A 326 -22.37 -18.31 6.93
CA VAL A 326 -23.17 -18.75 8.08
C VAL A 326 -23.58 -20.22 7.91
N ALA A 327 -23.95 -20.62 6.70
CA ALA A 327 -24.30 -22.01 6.39
C ALA A 327 -23.08 -22.94 6.31
N ASN A 328 -21.88 -22.40 6.10
CA ASN A 328 -20.63 -23.14 5.91
C ASN A 328 -19.51 -22.57 6.81
N PRO A 329 -19.62 -22.71 8.15
CA PRO A 329 -18.75 -21.98 9.09
C PRO A 329 -17.31 -22.51 9.17
N THR A 330 -17.02 -23.70 8.66
CA THR A 330 -15.74 -24.41 8.84
C THR A 330 -15.21 -25.04 7.56
N VAL A 331 -15.49 -24.45 6.41
CA VAL A 331 -14.87 -24.88 5.15
C VAL A 331 -13.47 -24.28 5.10
N VAL A 332 -12.46 -25.10 5.34
CA VAL A 332 -11.04 -24.74 5.42
C VAL A 332 -10.31 -25.25 4.19
N TRP A 333 -9.47 -24.41 3.62
CA TRP A 333 -8.55 -24.78 2.55
C TRP A 333 -7.35 -23.84 2.55
N THR A 334 -6.14 -24.39 2.37
CA THR A 334 -4.87 -23.67 2.41
C THR A 334 -4.12 -23.77 1.09
N ASN A 335 -3.47 -22.68 0.68
CA ASN A 335 -2.57 -22.64 -0.48
C ASN A 335 -1.18 -23.23 -0.20
N THR A 336 -0.93 -23.71 1.01
CA THR A 336 0.31 -24.47 1.35
C THR A 336 0.13 -25.98 1.13
N ALA A 337 -1.07 -26.44 0.77
CA ALA A 337 -1.34 -27.84 0.46
C ALA A 337 -0.50 -28.34 -0.73
N THR A 338 0.02 -29.57 -0.64
CA THR A 338 0.91 -30.17 -1.67
C THR A 338 0.25 -30.21 -3.04
N GLU A 339 -1.06 -30.45 -3.10
CA GLU A 339 -1.84 -30.49 -4.34
C GLU A 339 -1.81 -29.13 -5.06
N TRP A 340 -1.87 -28.03 -4.29
CA TRP A 340 -1.76 -26.68 -4.85
C TRP A 340 -0.32 -26.39 -5.30
N THR A 341 0.65 -26.56 -4.42
CA THR A 341 2.05 -26.19 -4.69
C THR A 341 2.70 -27.00 -5.80
N SER A 342 2.12 -28.16 -6.14
CA SER A 342 2.56 -28.97 -7.30
C SER A 342 2.07 -28.43 -8.65
N VAL A 343 1.06 -27.55 -8.67
CA VAL A 343 0.42 -27.05 -9.91
C VAL A 343 0.63 -25.54 -10.09
N ALA A 344 0.55 -24.80 -9.01
CA ALA A 344 0.69 -23.35 -8.99
C ALA A 344 2.04 -22.93 -8.39
N ASN A 345 2.50 -21.75 -8.76
CA ASN A 345 3.61 -21.15 -8.03
C ASN A 345 3.20 -20.94 -6.58
N SER A 346 4.00 -21.45 -5.66
CA SER A 346 3.82 -21.16 -4.24
C SER A 346 4.18 -19.70 -4.00
N GLY A 347 3.19 -18.90 -3.60
CA GLY A 347 3.44 -17.57 -3.07
C GLY A 347 3.86 -17.61 -1.61
N GLY A 348 4.22 -16.46 -1.06
CA GLY A 348 4.60 -16.32 0.34
C GLY A 348 3.42 -16.46 1.28
N GLY A 349 3.47 -17.43 2.19
CA GLY A 349 2.56 -17.54 3.31
C GLY A 349 1.21 -18.22 3.02
N ASP A 350 0.54 -18.58 4.11
CA ASP A 350 -0.78 -19.20 4.08
C ASP A 350 -1.86 -18.12 4.20
N MET A 351 -2.79 -18.10 3.24
CA MET A 351 -3.91 -17.16 3.26
C MET A 351 -5.06 -17.61 4.17
N GLU A 352 -5.07 -18.89 4.60
CA GLU A 352 -6.06 -19.39 5.54
C GLU A 352 -5.75 -18.88 6.97
N THR A 353 -6.76 -18.80 7.79
CA THR A 353 -6.63 -18.40 9.18
C THR A 353 -7.26 -19.44 10.11
N ASP A 354 -6.95 -19.35 11.39
CA ASP A 354 -7.53 -20.20 12.44
C ASP A 354 -8.98 -19.82 12.79
N ASP A 355 -9.56 -20.52 13.76
CA ASP A 355 -10.94 -20.28 14.21
C ASP A 355 -11.11 -18.85 14.79
N TYR A 356 -10.08 -18.33 15.46
CA TYR A 356 -10.11 -16.97 15.97
C TYR A 356 -10.14 -15.93 14.85
N GLY A 357 -9.28 -16.07 13.85
CA GLY A 357 -9.28 -15.17 12.69
C GLY A 357 -10.62 -15.23 11.92
N ARG A 358 -11.21 -16.43 11.75
CA ARG A 358 -12.56 -16.56 11.15
C ARG A 358 -13.63 -15.86 11.99
N LEU A 359 -13.58 -15.97 13.32
CA LEU A 359 -14.47 -15.21 14.20
C LEU A 359 -14.29 -13.71 14.03
N MET A 360 -13.06 -13.21 13.97
CA MET A 360 -12.80 -11.78 13.79
C MET A 360 -13.26 -11.27 12.44
N PHE A 361 -13.06 -12.02 11.34
CA PHE A 361 -13.62 -11.67 10.03
C PHE A 361 -15.15 -11.66 10.04
N LYS A 362 -15.79 -12.54 10.81
CA LYS A 362 -17.24 -12.56 10.96
C LYS A 362 -17.77 -11.38 11.78
N LEU A 363 -17.06 -10.97 12.83
CA LEU A 363 -17.36 -9.75 13.60
C LEU A 363 -17.18 -8.50 12.73
N GLU A 364 -16.14 -8.45 11.91
CA GLU A 364 -15.90 -7.38 10.95
C GLU A 364 -17.04 -7.27 9.93
N ALA A 365 -17.41 -8.38 9.29
CA ALA A 365 -18.53 -8.44 8.36
C ALA A 365 -19.86 -8.04 9.03
N ALA A 366 -20.12 -8.51 10.25
CA ALA A 366 -21.32 -8.17 11.00
C ALA A 366 -21.40 -6.67 11.32
N SER A 367 -20.29 -6.05 11.72
CA SER A 367 -20.26 -4.61 12.02
C SER A 367 -20.55 -3.76 10.79
N TYR A 368 -19.95 -4.07 9.63
CA TYR A 368 -20.16 -3.32 8.39
C TYR A 368 -21.52 -3.59 7.76
N LEU A 369 -22.02 -4.83 7.81
CA LEU A 369 -23.38 -5.14 7.38
C LEU A 369 -24.43 -4.43 8.25
N TYR A 370 -24.22 -4.36 9.58
CA TYR A 370 -25.09 -3.57 10.43
C TYR A 370 -25.03 -2.06 10.11
N GLU A 371 -23.85 -1.51 9.84
CA GLU A 371 -23.71 -0.10 9.42
C GLU A 371 -24.56 0.21 8.19
N VAL A 372 -24.53 -0.64 7.17
CA VAL A 372 -25.18 -0.36 5.88
C VAL A 372 -26.65 -0.73 5.83
N THR A 373 -27.10 -1.75 6.60
CA THR A 373 -28.47 -2.27 6.55
C THR A 373 -29.34 -1.87 7.74
N SER A 374 -28.72 -1.61 8.89
CA SER A 374 -29.38 -1.50 10.19
C SER A 374 -30.14 -2.77 10.62
N ASP A 375 -29.88 -3.93 10.01
CA ASP A 375 -30.51 -5.18 10.38
C ASP A 375 -29.92 -5.75 11.70
N ASN A 376 -30.80 -5.93 12.68
CA ASN A 376 -30.42 -6.38 14.02
C ASN A 376 -29.80 -7.77 14.06
N GLN A 377 -29.95 -8.62 13.05
CA GLN A 377 -29.29 -9.93 13.04
C GLN A 377 -27.77 -9.81 13.14
N TYR A 378 -27.18 -8.84 12.41
CA TYR A 378 -25.74 -8.59 12.43
C TYR A 378 -25.27 -8.02 13.78
N LYS A 379 -26.01 -7.03 14.29
CA LYS A 379 -25.75 -6.47 15.63
C LYS A 379 -25.82 -7.55 16.71
N THR A 380 -26.84 -8.40 16.68
CA THR A 380 -27.02 -9.50 17.64
C THR A 380 -25.84 -10.46 17.60
N PHE A 381 -25.34 -10.80 16.38
CA PHE A 381 -24.14 -11.62 16.27
C PHE A 381 -22.94 -10.95 16.93
N PHE A 382 -22.70 -9.67 16.66
CA PHE A 382 -21.60 -8.92 17.27
C PHE A 382 -21.74 -8.87 18.79
N ASP A 383 -22.90 -8.47 19.30
CA ASP A 383 -23.18 -8.32 20.72
C ASP A 383 -22.98 -9.62 21.52
N ASN A 384 -23.22 -10.77 20.89
CA ASN A 384 -23.05 -12.07 21.53
C ASN A 384 -21.60 -12.60 21.51
N ASN A 385 -20.73 -12.06 20.63
CA ASN A 385 -19.40 -12.63 20.39
C ASN A 385 -18.23 -11.66 20.63
N TYR A 386 -18.46 -10.37 20.80
CA TYR A 386 -17.43 -9.34 20.95
C TYR A 386 -16.40 -9.63 22.03
N SER A 387 -16.83 -10.25 23.15
CA SER A 387 -15.98 -10.53 24.31
C SER A 387 -14.92 -11.61 24.05
N GLN A 388 -14.99 -12.30 22.91
CA GLN A 388 -14.01 -13.31 22.49
C GLN A 388 -12.80 -12.67 21.81
N SER A 389 -12.81 -11.36 21.51
CA SER A 389 -11.65 -10.66 20.94
C SER A 389 -10.46 -10.65 21.91
N HIS A 390 -9.25 -10.85 21.39
CA HIS A 390 -8.02 -10.77 22.20
C HIS A 390 -7.86 -9.42 22.89
N LEU A 391 -8.31 -8.33 22.24
CA LEU A 391 -8.34 -7.00 22.86
C LEU A 391 -9.00 -7.02 24.26
N LEU A 392 -10.11 -7.75 24.41
CA LEU A 392 -10.86 -7.82 25.67
C LEU A 392 -10.40 -8.97 26.58
N GLN A 393 -10.02 -10.10 26.00
CA GLN A 393 -9.55 -11.25 26.76
C GLN A 393 -8.18 -11.01 27.40
N TRP A 394 -7.28 -10.36 26.66
CA TRP A 394 -5.91 -10.11 27.14
C TRP A 394 -5.70 -8.70 27.69
N SER A 395 -6.65 -7.79 27.48
CA SER A 395 -6.49 -6.35 27.76
C SER A 395 -5.21 -5.78 27.16
N TYR A 396 -4.90 -6.17 25.93
CA TYR A 396 -3.66 -5.90 25.23
C TYR A 396 -3.94 -5.38 23.82
N ALA A 397 -3.29 -4.26 23.45
CA ALA A 397 -3.34 -3.69 22.12
C ALA A 397 -1.95 -3.72 21.49
N TYR A 398 -1.82 -4.30 20.29
CA TYR A 398 -0.54 -4.45 19.60
C TYR A 398 -0.72 -4.50 18.07
N PRO A 399 0.30 -4.07 17.30
CA PRO A 399 0.15 -3.76 15.88
C PRO A 399 -0.06 -4.99 14.97
N PHE A 400 0.22 -6.20 15.43
CA PHE A 400 0.00 -7.41 14.64
C PHE A 400 -1.49 -7.78 14.49
N GLU A 401 -2.35 -7.31 15.42
CA GLU A 401 -3.80 -7.47 15.34
C GLU A 401 -4.54 -6.13 15.13
N HIS A 402 -3.88 -5.15 14.56
CA HIS A 402 -4.44 -3.82 14.32
C HIS A 402 -5.85 -3.88 13.69
N ALA A 403 -6.03 -4.63 12.60
CA ALA A 403 -7.32 -4.74 11.90
C ALA A 403 -8.43 -5.37 12.78
N HIS A 404 -8.09 -6.35 13.62
CA HIS A 404 -9.03 -6.95 14.56
C HIS A 404 -9.45 -5.97 15.66
N GLN A 405 -8.50 -5.23 16.21
CA GLN A 405 -8.77 -4.21 17.23
C GLN A 405 -9.61 -3.08 16.66
N GLU A 406 -9.31 -2.63 15.44
CA GLU A 406 -10.09 -1.60 14.78
C GLU A 406 -11.52 -2.06 14.44
N THR A 407 -11.72 -3.34 14.12
CA THR A 407 -13.07 -3.92 13.97
C THR A 407 -13.90 -3.68 15.23
N MET A 408 -13.32 -3.89 16.41
CA MET A 408 -13.99 -3.63 17.68
C MET A 408 -14.29 -2.13 17.87
N LEU A 409 -13.31 -1.28 17.57
CA LEU A 409 -13.47 0.18 17.67
C LEU A 409 -14.53 0.71 16.69
N HIS A 410 -14.61 0.17 15.49
CA HIS A 410 -15.60 0.56 14.50
C HIS A 410 -17.02 0.37 15.01
N TYR A 411 -17.33 -0.77 15.66
CA TYR A 411 -18.63 -1.01 16.28
C TYR A 411 -19.03 0.11 17.24
N THR A 412 -18.08 0.75 17.93
CA THR A 412 -18.37 1.82 18.89
C THR A 412 -18.92 3.11 18.25
N THR A 413 -18.86 3.21 16.92
CA THR A 413 -19.35 4.37 16.17
C THR A 413 -20.73 4.16 15.57
N LEU A 414 -21.25 2.93 15.62
CA LEU A 414 -22.50 2.57 14.94
C LEU A 414 -23.72 3.06 15.71
N ASN A 415 -24.76 3.45 14.99
CA ASN A 415 -26.02 3.85 15.58
C ASN A 415 -26.64 2.70 16.39
N ASN A 416 -27.19 3.01 17.56
CA ASN A 416 -27.82 2.03 18.45
C ASN A 416 -26.91 0.88 18.90
N SER A 417 -25.57 1.03 18.83
CA SER A 417 -24.64 0.11 19.45
C SER A 417 -24.89 0.01 20.97
N ASN A 418 -24.64 -1.16 21.56
CA ASN A 418 -24.85 -1.39 22.97
C ASN A 418 -23.84 -0.58 23.80
N SER A 419 -24.32 0.34 24.64
CA SER A 419 -23.46 1.26 25.41
C SER A 419 -22.51 0.56 26.38
N TYR A 420 -22.91 -0.59 26.92
CA TYR A 420 -22.04 -1.41 27.77
C TYR A 420 -20.87 -1.98 26.95
N ILE A 421 -21.15 -2.53 25.76
CA ILE A 421 -20.14 -3.07 24.85
C ILE A 421 -19.21 -1.95 24.37
N VAL A 422 -19.75 -0.80 23.98
CA VAL A 422 -18.97 0.40 23.61
C VAL A 422 -18.00 0.79 24.71
N SER A 423 -18.48 0.82 25.96
CA SER A 423 -17.64 1.16 27.13
C SER A 423 -16.56 0.11 27.37
N ALA A 424 -16.88 -1.18 27.26
CA ALA A 424 -15.93 -2.27 27.43
C ALA A 424 -14.80 -2.20 26.36
N ILE A 425 -15.14 -2.02 25.09
CA ILE A 425 -14.17 -1.92 23.99
C ILE A 425 -13.26 -0.71 24.17
N LYS A 426 -13.83 0.50 24.40
CA LYS A 426 -13.03 1.72 24.57
C LYS A 426 -12.13 1.66 25.80
N ASN A 427 -12.58 1.06 26.90
CA ASN A 427 -11.76 0.87 28.08
C ASN A 427 -10.65 -0.16 27.87
N GLY A 428 -10.94 -1.28 27.21
CA GLY A 428 -9.93 -2.29 26.83
C GLY A 428 -8.83 -1.69 25.95
N TYR A 429 -9.22 -0.97 24.89
CA TYR A 429 -8.26 -0.33 24.01
C TYR A 429 -7.44 0.77 24.72
N ARG A 430 -8.08 1.61 25.54
CA ARG A 430 -7.38 2.61 26.36
C ARG A 430 -6.35 1.95 27.29
N SER A 431 -6.72 0.84 27.95
CA SER A 431 -5.83 0.09 28.81
C SER A 431 -4.63 -0.46 28.05
N GLY A 432 -4.88 -1.11 26.90
CA GLY A 432 -3.84 -1.64 26.02
C GLY A 432 -2.89 -0.55 25.52
N MET A 433 -3.43 0.58 25.07
CA MET A 433 -2.61 1.70 24.58
C MET A 433 -1.81 2.43 25.69
N ASN A 434 -2.22 2.32 26.94
CA ASN A 434 -1.42 2.82 28.07
C ASN A 434 -0.33 1.84 28.55
N ALA A 435 -0.22 0.66 27.93
CA ALA A 435 0.78 -0.34 28.29
C ALA A 435 2.22 0.14 27.98
N ALA A 436 3.19 -0.59 28.54
CA ALA A 436 4.63 -0.28 28.46
C ALA A 436 5.19 -0.32 27.02
N ILE A 437 4.50 -0.96 26.08
CA ILE A 437 4.93 -1.05 24.67
C ILE A 437 4.36 0.08 23.79
N ASN A 438 3.31 0.77 24.22
CA ASN A 438 2.64 1.83 23.48
C ASN A 438 2.94 3.19 24.18
N PHE A 439 2.00 3.83 24.86
CA PHE A 439 2.28 5.10 25.56
C PHE A 439 3.37 5.00 26.63
N GLY A 440 3.54 3.84 27.27
CA GLY A 440 4.66 3.67 28.20
C GLY A 440 6.01 3.77 27.51
N ALA A 441 6.14 3.28 26.28
CA ALA A 441 7.36 3.44 25.49
C ALA A 441 7.56 4.89 25.00
N PHE A 442 6.48 5.55 24.58
CA PHE A 442 6.50 6.95 24.17
C PHE A 442 6.89 7.89 25.35
N ASP A 443 6.24 7.74 26.51
CA ASP A 443 6.48 8.59 27.68
C ASP A 443 7.89 8.43 28.25
N SER A 444 8.40 7.20 28.27
CA SER A 444 9.75 6.90 28.74
C SER A 444 10.83 7.17 27.70
N LYS A 445 10.45 7.58 26.48
CA LYS A 445 11.36 7.71 25.33
C LYS A 445 12.22 6.45 25.16
N LYS A 446 11.56 5.28 25.17
CA LYS A 446 12.21 3.96 25.16
C LYS A 446 13.07 3.71 23.91
N ASP A 447 12.71 4.33 22.79
CA ASP A 447 13.45 4.29 21.55
C ASP A 447 14.00 5.69 21.22
N PRO A 448 15.31 5.86 21.00
CA PRO A 448 15.89 7.16 20.63
C PRO A 448 15.34 7.69 19.30
N TYR A 449 14.87 6.80 18.41
CA TYR A 449 14.26 7.15 17.12
C TYR A 449 12.74 7.38 17.21
N MET A 450 12.16 7.33 18.42
CA MET A 450 10.76 7.67 18.73
C MET A 450 9.68 6.83 18.03
N ALA A 451 10.06 5.70 17.46
CA ALA A 451 9.15 4.77 16.76
C ALA A 451 9.33 3.34 17.31
N TYR A 452 9.12 3.19 18.62
CA TYR A 452 9.33 1.92 19.32
C TYR A 452 8.49 0.79 18.72
N LEU A 453 9.12 -0.37 18.55
CA LEU A 453 8.47 -1.61 18.20
C LEU A 453 9.04 -2.74 19.09
N GLU A 454 8.17 -3.48 19.75
CA GLU A 454 8.57 -4.57 20.64
C GLU A 454 9.25 -5.70 19.87
N SER A 455 8.61 -6.15 18.79
CA SER A 455 9.06 -7.30 17.99
C SER A 455 9.26 -6.91 16.53
N TYR A 456 10.48 -7.11 16.05
CA TYR A 456 10.82 -6.96 14.63
C TYR A 456 10.75 -8.32 13.97
N THR A 457 10.01 -8.40 12.90
CA THR A 457 9.79 -9.61 12.09
C THR A 457 9.79 -9.25 10.61
N TRP A 458 9.57 -10.20 9.74
CA TRP A 458 9.24 -9.96 8.34
C TRP A 458 8.10 -8.94 8.24
N GLY A 459 8.29 -7.88 7.44
CA GLY A 459 7.29 -6.82 7.28
C GLY A 459 7.26 -5.76 8.39
N SER A 460 8.35 -5.61 9.16
CA SER A 460 8.43 -4.69 10.31
C SER A 460 8.04 -3.24 10.00
N ASN A 461 8.25 -2.74 8.77
CA ASN A 461 7.82 -1.41 8.36
C ASN A 461 6.29 -1.28 8.31
N GLY A 462 5.59 -2.28 7.79
CA GLY A 462 4.12 -2.33 7.85
C GLY A 462 3.60 -2.37 9.28
N ILE A 463 4.26 -3.15 10.15
CA ILE A 463 3.91 -3.23 11.58
C ILE A 463 4.14 -1.89 12.29
N LYS A 464 5.22 -1.16 11.98
CA LYS A 464 5.41 0.21 12.48
C LYS A 464 4.31 1.17 12.01
N CYS A 465 3.87 1.05 10.77
CA CYS A 465 2.75 1.86 10.29
C CYS A 465 1.44 1.51 11.02
N ASN A 466 1.18 0.25 11.33
CA ASN A 466 0.05 -0.17 12.15
C ASN A 466 0.12 0.41 13.57
N GLU A 467 1.31 0.42 14.20
CA GLU A 467 1.50 1.05 15.51
C GLU A 467 1.16 2.55 15.47
N GLY A 468 1.63 3.25 14.43
CA GLY A 468 1.27 4.65 14.19
C GLY A 468 -0.24 4.87 14.02
N LEU A 469 -0.93 3.95 13.33
CA LEU A 469 -2.39 3.97 13.18
C LEU A 469 -3.10 3.73 14.52
N MET A 470 -2.59 2.83 15.37
CA MET A 470 -3.16 2.60 16.71
C MET A 470 -3.16 3.87 17.57
N PHE A 471 -2.11 4.68 17.50
CA PHE A 471 -2.08 5.99 18.16
C PHE A 471 -3.10 6.96 17.54
N TYR A 472 -3.21 7.03 16.21
CA TYR A 472 -4.21 7.84 15.53
C TYR A 472 -5.64 7.47 15.95
N GLU A 473 -5.94 6.19 16.11
CA GLU A 473 -7.26 5.66 16.49
C GLU A 473 -7.73 6.15 17.86
N LEU A 474 -6.83 6.42 18.79
CA LEU A 474 -7.19 7.04 20.07
C LEU A 474 -7.94 8.36 19.90
N LYS A 475 -7.48 9.19 18.93
CA LYS A 475 -8.15 10.44 18.58
C LYS A 475 -9.41 10.18 17.76
N LYS A 476 -9.32 9.33 16.72
CA LYS A 476 -10.44 9.01 15.81
C LYS A 476 -11.67 8.52 16.56
N TYR A 477 -11.50 7.60 17.50
CA TYR A 477 -12.59 6.98 18.26
C TYR A 477 -12.88 7.67 19.59
N ASN A 478 -12.23 8.82 19.85
CA ASN A 478 -12.40 9.62 21.08
C ASN A 478 -12.24 8.76 22.35
N ILE A 479 -11.10 8.10 22.48
CA ILE A 479 -10.83 7.15 23.57
C ILE A 479 -10.10 7.81 24.74
N ASN A 480 -9.12 8.71 24.45
CA ASN A 480 -8.31 9.40 25.44
C ASN A 480 -8.04 10.83 25.02
N SER A 481 -9.08 11.68 25.03
CA SER A 481 -9.03 13.04 24.50
C SER A 481 -7.96 13.94 25.15
N ALA A 482 -7.62 13.70 26.41
CA ALA A 482 -6.58 14.44 27.14
C ALA A 482 -5.18 14.22 26.52
N ARG A 483 -4.97 13.14 25.77
CA ARG A 483 -3.70 12.77 25.14
C ARG A 483 -3.74 12.81 23.61
N ASN A 484 -4.72 13.47 23.02
CA ASN A 484 -4.83 13.52 21.55
C ASN A 484 -3.60 14.12 20.87
N THR A 485 -2.95 15.13 21.45
CA THR A 485 -1.73 15.71 20.92
C THR A 485 -0.58 14.72 20.96
N ASP A 486 -0.37 14.06 22.09
CA ASP A 486 0.68 13.03 22.24
C ASP A 486 0.45 11.88 21.26
N ALA A 487 -0.80 11.43 21.13
CA ALA A 487 -1.17 10.38 20.21
C ALA A 487 -0.86 10.73 18.75
N MET A 488 -1.17 11.96 18.32
CA MET A 488 -0.85 12.42 16.96
C MET A 488 0.66 12.59 16.73
N ASN A 489 1.39 13.10 17.75
CA ASN A 489 2.86 13.20 17.66
C ASN A 489 3.50 11.81 17.58
N ALA A 490 3.06 10.86 18.41
CA ALA A 490 3.53 9.48 18.35
C ALA A 490 3.24 8.87 16.97
N SER A 491 2.02 9.05 16.46
CA SER A 491 1.61 8.58 15.14
C SER A 491 2.52 9.10 14.01
N GLU A 492 2.87 10.40 14.02
CA GLU A 492 3.70 11.03 13.00
C GLU A 492 5.18 10.60 13.10
N HIS A 493 5.68 10.28 14.30
CA HIS A 493 7.05 9.78 14.48
C HIS A 493 7.29 8.45 13.73
N TYR A 494 6.27 7.59 13.56
CA TYR A 494 6.41 6.38 12.75
C TYR A 494 6.59 6.70 11.26
N ILE A 495 6.00 7.80 10.77
CA ILE A 495 6.29 8.30 9.41
C ILE A 495 7.73 8.79 9.33
N HIS A 496 8.19 9.60 10.28
CA HIS A 496 9.58 10.07 10.30
C HIS A 496 10.58 8.90 10.31
N TYR A 497 10.26 7.80 11.03
CA TYR A 497 11.11 6.60 11.02
C TYR A 497 11.20 5.98 9.62
N ILE A 498 10.09 5.81 8.92
CA ILE A 498 10.05 5.29 7.54
C ILE A 498 10.82 6.22 6.58
N HIS A 499 10.84 7.51 6.85
CA HIS A 499 11.44 8.54 6.02
C HIS A 499 12.91 8.87 6.37
N GLY A 500 13.55 8.15 7.30
CA GLY A 500 14.99 8.32 7.56
C GLY A 500 15.39 8.61 9.00
N VAL A 501 14.46 8.86 9.94
CA VAL A 501 14.78 8.94 11.37
C VAL A 501 14.94 7.53 11.95
N ASN A 502 15.96 6.82 11.47
CA ASN A 502 16.29 5.45 11.86
C ASN A 502 17.82 5.24 11.81
N PRO A 503 18.37 4.15 12.42
CA PRO A 503 19.82 3.96 12.51
C PRO A 503 20.55 3.88 11.17
N LEU A 504 19.85 3.63 10.08
CA LEU A 504 20.41 3.50 8.74
C LEU A 504 20.23 4.78 7.90
N GLN A 505 19.56 5.81 8.44
CA GLN A 505 19.07 6.96 7.67
C GLN A 505 18.30 6.57 6.40
N LYS A 506 17.73 5.36 6.37
CA LYS A 506 17.10 4.80 5.19
C LYS A 506 15.68 5.31 5.03
N VAL A 507 15.35 5.89 3.89
CA VAL A 507 13.96 6.05 3.45
C VAL A 507 13.52 4.71 2.86
N TYR A 508 12.59 4.04 3.54
CA TYR A 508 12.16 2.68 3.19
C TYR A 508 11.19 2.62 1.99
N LEU A 509 11.18 3.67 1.17
CA LEU A 509 10.48 3.73 -0.11
C LEU A 509 11.48 3.57 -1.26
N SER A 510 11.10 2.81 -2.29
CA SER A 510 11.95 2.58 -3.46
C SER A 510 12.13 3.83 -4.31
N ASN A 511 13.33 4.06 -4.82
CA ASN A 511 13.68 5.00 -5.90
C ASN A 511 13.15 6.42 -5.73
N MET A 512 13.22 6.97 -4.51
CA MET A 512 12.78 8.34 -4.20
C MET A 512 13.93 9.35 -4.23
N ASN A 513 15.12 8.98 -4.69
CA ASN A 513 16.34 9.79 -4.66
C ASN A 513 16.17 11.15 -5.36
N SER A 514 15.51 11.18 -6.52
CA SER A 514 15.24 12.42 -7.26
C SER A 514 13.98 13.16 -6.78
N LEU A 515 13.30 12.62 -5.76
CA LEU A 515 12.02 13.10 -5.25
C LEU A 515 12.12 13.60 -3.80
N GLY A 516 13.32 13.98 -3.35
CA GLY A 516 13.56 14.58 -2.04
C GLY A 516 14.09 13.62 -0.97
N ALA A 517 14.43 12.36 -1.32
CA ALA A 517 14.93 11.38 -0.36
C ALA A 517 16.19 10.67 -0.85
N GLU A 518 17.35 11.29 -0.66
CA GLU A 518 18.63 10.86 -1.27
C GLU A 518 19.07 9.46 -0.84
N ASN A 519 18.76 8.99 0.37
CA ASN A 519 19.05 7.64 0.85
C ASN A 519 17.82 6.72 0.83
N SER A 520 17.06 6.75 -0.27
CA SER A 520 15.94 5.82 -0.47
C SER A 520 16.41 4.42 -0.88
N VAL A 521 15.50 3.45 -0.79
CA VAL A 521 15.75 2.05 -1.21
C VAL A 521 16.12 2.02 -2.69
N SER A 522 17.25 1.38 -3.00
CA SER A 522 17.80 1.32 -4.36
C SER A 522 17.38 0.06 -5.12
N GLU A 523 17.11 -1.04 -4.44
CA GLU A 523 16.69 -2.33 -4.98
C GLU A 523 15.89 -3.09 -3.93
N PHE A 524 14.95 -3.95 -4.39
CA PHE A 524 14.16 -4.78 -3.50
C PHE A 524 13.62 -6.01 -4.26
N TYR A 525 13.29 -7.07 -3.53
CA TYR A 525 12.79 -8.29 -4.14
C TYR A 525 11.43 -8.06 -4.82
N HIS A 526 11.39 -8.34 -6.11
CA HIS A 526 10.17 -8.31 -6.90
C HIS A 526 10.37 -9.06 -8.22
N THR A 527 9.41 -9.85 -8.63
CA THR A 527 9.49 -10.65 -9.88
C THR A 527 9.66 -9.80 -11.13
N TRP A 528 9.03 -8.62 -11.20
CA TRP A 528 9.21 -7.69 -12.32
C TRP A 528 10.61 -7.06 -12.33
N PHE A 529 11.05 -6.56 -11.16
CA PHE A 529 12.32 -5.84 -11.01
C PHE A 529 13.47 -6.79 -10.65
N ALA A 530 13.44 -8.00 -11.22
CA ALA A 530 14.24 -9.14 -10.84
C ALA A 530 15.76 -8.85 -10.82
N GLU A 531 16.48 -9.53 -9.94
CA GLU A 531 17.93 -9.49 -9.82
C GLU A 531 18.63 -9.64 -11.19
N GLY A 532 19.60 -8.76 -11.46
CA GLY A 532 20.36 -8.74 -12.70
C GLY A 532 19.61 -8.18 -13.92
N ASN A 533 18.37 -7.71 -13.76
CA ASN A 533 17.64 -7.07 -14.85
C ASN A 533 18.29 -5.72 -15.20
N THR A 534 18.72 -5.56 -16.46
CA THR A 534 19.43 -4.36 -16.92
C THR A 534 18.59 -3.09 -16.95
N LEU A 535 17.25 -3.22 -16.86
CA LEU A 535 16.34 -2.08 -16.88
C LEU A 535 15.88 -1.67 -15.48
N TRP A 536 15.55 -2.63 -14.59
CA TRP A 536 14.73 -2.34 -13.41
C TRP A 536 15.27 -2.80 -12.05
N ASP A 537 16.36 -3.53 -12.00
CA ASP A 537 16.86 -4.14 -10.77
C ASP A 537 17.27 -3.09 -9.72
N LYS A 538 18.25 -2.22 -10.03
CA LYS A 538 18.89 -1.36 -9.05
C LYS A 538 19.09 0.07 -9.55
N VAL A 539 18.71 1.04 -8.72
CA VAL A 539 18.96 2.46 -8.98
C VAL A 539 20.46 2.73 -9.17
N GLY A 540 20.81 3.41 -10.24
CA GLY A 540 22.19 3.77 -10.57
C GLY A 540 23.04 2.64 -11.18
N ALA A 541 22.54 1.39 -11.21
CA ALA A 541 23.19 0.26 -11.88
C ALA A 541 22.39 -0.20 -13.10
N SER A 542 21.09 -0.36 -12.99
CA SER A 542 20.19 -0.58 -14.14
C SER A 542 19.73 0.75 -14.73
N THR A 543 19.10 0.70 -15.93
CA THR A 543 18.72 1.91 -16.67
C THR A 543 17.74 2.80 -15.90
N TYR A 544 16.75 2.22 -15.26
CA TYR A 544 15.66 2.94 -14.56
C TYR A 544 15.61 2.66 -13.05
N GLY A 545 16.05 1.47 -12.62
CA GLY A 545 15.75 0.97 -11.28
C GLY A 545 14.26 0.60 -11.12
N PRO A 546 13.83 0.15 -9.95
CA PRO A 546 12.41 -0.10 -9.69
C PRO A 546 11.61 1.20 -9.68
N PRO A 547 10.26 1.16 -9.85
CA PRO A 547 9.42 2.35 -9.73
C PRO A 547 9.51 2.99 -8.34
N PRO A 548 9.30 4.32 -8.23
CA PRO A 548 9.33 4.99 -6.94
C PRO A 548 8.09 4.66 -6.09
N GLY A 549 8.27 4.66 -4.76
CA GLY A 549 7.19 4.69 -3.79
C GLY A 549 6.75 3.34 -3.21
N TYR A 550 7.38 2.22 -3.55
CA TYR A 550 7.11 0.93 -2.90
C TYR A 550 7.71 0.89 -1.50
N LEU A 551 6.88 0.61 -0.49
CA LEU A 551 7.37 0.35 0.86
C LEU A 551 7.90 -1.09 0.93
N VAL A 552 9.14 -1.24 1.38
CA VAL A 552 9.77 -2.55 1.56
C VAL A 552 9.54 -3.11 2.96
N GLY A 553 9.75 -4.43 3.13
CA GLY A 553 9.52 -5.16 4.38
C GLY A 553 10.15 -4.53 5.61
N GLY A 554 11.43 -4.15 5.54
CA GLY A 554 12.13 -3.49 6.65
C GLY A 554 13.02 -4.44 7.46
N ALA A 555 13.56 -3.93 8.56
CA ALA A 555 14.50 -4.66 9.40
C ALA A 555 13.92 -5.98 9.95
N ASN A 556 14.63 -7.09 9.70
CA ASN A 556 14.23 -8.43 10.14
C ASN A 556 15.40 -9.19 10.79
N PRO A 557 15.53 -9.18 12.12
CA PRO A 557 16.60 -9.90 12.81
C PRO A 557 16.46 -11.42 12.72
N SER A 558 15.29 -11.93 12.31
CA SER A 558 15.04 -13.37 12.12
C SER A 558 15.38 -13.87 10.72
N TYR A 559 15.85 -12.97 9.82
CA TYR A 559 16.22 -13.33 8.46
C TYR A 559 17.27 -14.43 8.39
N ASN A 560 17.04 -15.41 7.52
CA ASN A 560 17.99 -16.47 7.21
C ASN A 560 17.96 -16.83 5.72
N VAL A 561 19.13 -17.27 5.24
CA VAL A 561 19.21 -17.97 3.95
C VAL A 561 18.48 -19.31 4.03
N ALA A 562 18.15 -19.90 2.88
CA ALA A 562 17.51 -21.22 2.83
C ALA A 562 18.30 -22.27 3.61
N ALA A 563 17.62 -23.19 4.29
CA ALA A 563 18.23 -24.21 5.15
C ALA A 563 19.22 -25.14 4.40
N CYS A 564 19.15 -25.19 3.07
CA CYS A 564 20.09 -25.93 2.24
C CYS A 564 21.50 -25.29 2.15
N CYS A 565 21.63 -24.01 2.49
CA CYS A 565 22.90 -23.30 2.47
C CYS A 565 23.86 -23.81 3.56
N PRO A 566 25.20 -23.87 3.32
CA PRO A 566 25.84 -23.37 2.10
C PRO A 566 26.01 -24.42 0.98
N ASN A 567 25.78 -25.71 1.22
CA ASN A 567 26.32 -26.77 0.34
C ASN A 567 25.30 -27.82 -0.12
N ASN A 568 24.02 -27.68 0.24
CA ASN A 568 22.99 -28.71 -0.01
C ASN A 568 21.81 -28.20 -0.89
N CYS A 569 21.99 -27.13 -1.69
CA CYS A 569 20.93 -26.53 -2.51
C CYS A 569 20.78 -27.20 -3.90
N GLY A 570 21.11 -28.48 -4.01
CA GLY A 570 20.82 -29.31 -5.19
C GLY A 570 21.80 -29.17 -6.35
N SER A 571 22.54 -28.07 -6.46
CA SER A 571 23.56 -27.87 -7.52
C SER A 571 24.72 -27.01 -6.99
N SER A 572 25.88 -27.08 -7.68
CA SER A 572 27.02 -26.21 -7.36
C SER A 572 26.71 -24.74 -7.62
N GLN A 573 25.88 -24.43 -8.62
CA GLN A 573 25.44 -23.07 -8.94
C GLN A 573 24.58 -22.51 -7.79
N ASN A 574 23.59 -23.26 -7.35
CA ASN A 574 22.75 -22.82 -6.22
C ASN A 574 23.54 -22.69 -4.91
N ASN A 575 24.48 -23.58 -4.66
CA ASN A 575 25.36 -23.49 -3.50
C ASN A 575 26.23 -22.22 -3.53
N ALA A 576 26.71 -21.82 -4.71
CA ALA A 576 27.48 -20.60 -4.88
C ALA A 576 26.65 -19.34 -4.56
N LEU A 577 25.34 -19.34 -4.82
CA LEU A 577 24.45 -18.22 -4.48
C LEU A 577 24.36 -17.99 -2.97
N CYS A 578 24.51 -19.01 -2.13
CA CYS A 578 24.50 -18.86 -0.67
C CYS A 578 25.53 -17.88 -0.12
N THR A 579 26.61 -17.64 -0.87
CA THR A 579 27.71 -16.74 -0.49
C THR A 579 27.97 -15.66 -1.55
N SER A 580 27.02 -15.44 -2.48
CA SER A 580 27.15 -14.48 -3.56
C SER A 580 27.12 -13.02 -3.10
N ILE A 581 26.59 -12.76 -1.91
CA ILE A 581 26.43 -11.44 -1.33
C ILE A 581 26.88 -11.43 0.13
N ASP A 582 27.46 -10.31 0.57
CA ASP A 582 27.81 -10.09 1.97
C ASP A 582 26.57 -9.76 2.80
N LEU A 583 26.13 -10.73 3.61
CA LEU A 583 24.97 -10.62 4.50
C LEU A 583 25.33 -10.14 5.91
N SER A 584 26.58 -9.74 6.16
CA SER A 584 27.01 -9.27 7.48
C SER A 584 26.22 -8.05 7.97
N LYS A 585 25.69 -7.23 7.05
CA LYS A 585 24.86 -6.06 7.37
C LYS A 585 23.40 -6.39 7.75
N VAL A 586 22.97 -7.64 7.59
CA VAL A 586 21.61 -8.09 7.94
C VAL A 586 21.63 -9.08 9.08
N LYS A 587 22.53 -10.05 9.00
CA LYS A 587 22.60 -11.16 9.97
C LYS A 587 23.32 -10.75 11.25
N ASN A 588 22.76 -11.17 12.40
CA ASN A 588 23.35 -10.94 13.71
C ASN A 588 23.54 -9.46 14.06
N GLN A 589 22.65 -8.59 13.54
CA GLN A 589 22.65 -7.16 13.80
C GLN A 589 21.67 -6.81 14.94
N PRO A 590 21.83 -5.63 15.58
CA PRO A 590 20.77 -5.03 16.36
C PRO A 590 19.46 -4.96 15.56
N LYS A 591 18.31 -5.13 16.21
CA LYS A 591 17.00 -5.29 15.53
C LYS A 591 16.75 -4.24 14.44
N GLN A 592 17.03 -2.97 14.71
CA GLN A 592 16.79 -1.88 13.77
C GLN A 592 17.83 -1.76 12.65
N LYS A 593 18.98 -2.45 12.79
CA LYS A 593 20.04 -2.49 11.78
C LYS A 593 20.02 -3.78 10.91
N SER A 594 19.14 -4.73 11.20
CA SER A 594 19.00 -5.98 10.42
C SER A 594 18.36 -5.75 9.06
N TYR A 595 18.96 -4.87 8.25
CA TYR A 595 18.47 -4.47 6.92
C TYR A 595 19.61 -4.04 6.01
N MET A 596 19.48 -4.40 4.74
CA MET A 596 20.22 -3.82 3.62
C MET A 596 19.34 -3.87 2.36
N ASP A 597 19.61 -3.03 1.37
CA ASP A 597 19.02 -3.17 0.05
C ASP A 597 19.66 -4.37 -0.67
N PHE A 598 18.88 -5.35 -1.09
CA PHE A 598 19.28 -6.48 -1.92
C PHE A 598 18.07 -7.16 -2.57
N ASN A 599 18.29 -7.82 -3.70
CA ASN A 599 17.24 -8.39 -4.55
C ASN A 599 17.50 -9.85 -4.94
N ASN A 600 18.14 -10.62 -4.05
CA ASN A 600 18.52 -11.99 -4.35
C ASN A 600 17.39 -12.97 -4.02
N SER A 601 17.05 -13.79 -5.00
CA SER A 601 16.04 -14.85 -4.89
C SER A 601 16.54 -16.02 -4.02
N TRP A 602 15.86 -17.16 -4.08
CA TRP A 602 16.31 -18.40 -3.43
C TRP A 602 17.70 -18.80 -3.93
N PRO A 603 18.63 -19.23 -3.08
CA PRO A 603 18.50 -19.54 -1.65
C PRO A 603 18.82 -18.38 -0.68
N VAL A 604 19.04 -17.18 -1.16
CA VAL A 604 19.38 -16.00 -0.33
C VAL A 604 18.15 -15.44 0.38
N ASN A 605 16.95 -15.54 -0.23
CA ASN A 605 15.66 -15.17 0.36
C ASN A 605 15.55 -13.70 0.75
N SER A 606 15.98 -12.76 -0.11
CA SER A 606 15.90 -11.33 0.21
C SER A 606 14.47 -10.85 0.48
N TRP A 607 13.46 -11.61 0.01
CA TRP A 607 12.05 -11.32 0.29
C TRP A 607 11.71 -11.17 1.77
N GLU A 608 12.40 -11.88 2.67
CA GLU A 608 12.16 -11.75 4.12
C GLU A 608 12.53 -10.36 4.69
N VAL A 609 13.23 -9.52 3.92
CA VAL A 609 13.74 -8.20 4.32
C VAL A 609 13.25 -7.09 3.38
N THR A 610 13.40 -7.30 2.07
CA THR A 610 13.23 -6.21 1.10
C THR A 610 11.97 -6.32 0.24
N GLU A 611 11.23 -7.42 0.27
CA GLU A 611 10.02 -7.55 -0.51
C GLU A 611 9.00 -6.46 -0.14
N ASN A 612 8.36 -5.86 -1.14
CA ASN A 612 7.17 -5.06 -0.93
C ASN A 612 5.95 -5.98 -0.66
N SER A 613 4.91 -5.43 -0.08
CA SER A 613 3.58 -6.05 -0.06
C SER A 613 2.51 -4.97 -0.15
N CYS A 614 1.41 -5.26 -0.84
CA CYS A 614 0.23 -4.39 -0.81
C CYS A 614 -0.26 -4.18 0.64
N GLY A 615 -0.06 -5.16 1.54
CA GLY A 615 -0.38 -5.05 2.96
C GLY A 615 0.45 -3.99 3.69
N TYR A 616 1.75 -3.93 3.44
CA TYR A 616 2.61 -2.88 4.00
C TYR A 616 2.26 -1.52 3.41
N GLN A 617 2.02 -1.50 2.10
CA GLN A 617 1.71 -0.29 1.35
C GLN A 617 0.43 0.39 1.85
N VAL A 618 -0.67 -0.37 2.09
CA VAL A 618 -1.91 0.23 2.60
C VAL A 618 -1.76 0.77 4.01
N ALA A 619 -1.00 0.12 4.89
CA ALA A 619 -0.74 0.61 6.24
C ALA A 619 0.02 1.95 6.19
N TYR A 620 1.05 2.05 5.35
CA TYR A 620 1.81 3.29 5.16
C TYR A 620 0.97 4.40 4.53
N VAL A 621 0.28 4.12 3.42
CA VAL A 621 -0.57 5.07 2.71
C VAL A 621 -1.65 5.62 3.63
N ARG A 622 -2.30 4.75 4.41
CA ARG A 622 -3.33 5.15 5.37
C ARG A 622 -2.75 6.02 6.48
N LEU A 623 -1.61 5.64 7.06
CA LEU A 623 -0.95 6.43 8.10
C LEU A 623 -0.49 7.79 7.56
N LEU A 624 0.23 7.82 6.44
CA LEU A 624 0.75 9.04 5.83
C LEU A 624 -0.37 10.03 5.50
N SER A 625 -1.53 9.53 5.02
CA SER A 625 -2.69 10.37 4.67
C SER A 625 -3.20 11.24 5.83
N LYS A 626 -2.90 10.89 7.09
CA LYS A 626 -3.31 11.68 8.27
C LYS A 626 -2.55 12.99 8.39
N PHE A 627 -1.43 13.11 7.70
CA PHE A 627 -0.48 14.22 7.74
C PHE A 627 -0.35 14.96 6.40
N VAL A 628 -1.15 14.57 5.41
CA VAL A 628 -1.19 15.20 4.08
C VAL A 628 -2.38 16.16 4.00
N GLN A 629 -2.12 17.38 3.50
CA GLN A 629 -3.15 18.36 3.18
C GLN A 629 -3.09 18.67 1.68
N ASN A 630 -3.99 18.05 0.94
CA ASN A 630 -4.28 18.42 -0.44
C ASN A 630 -5.62 19.15 -0.49
N ASN A 631 -5.89 19.87 -1.59
CA ASN A 631 -7.21 20.45 -1.85
C ASN A 631 -8.17 19.41 -2.45
N GLY A 632 -8.08 18.15 -1.98
CA GLY A 632 -9.01 17.11 -2.36
C GLY A 632 -10.45 17.50 -2.02
N SER A 633 -11.37 17.23 -2.90
CA SER A 633 -12.80 17.46 -2.67
C SER A 633 -13.47 16.20 -2.16
N ASN A 634 -14.46 16.35 -1.28
CA ASN A 634 -15.40 15.25 -1.02
C ASN A 634 -16.02 14.83 -2.36
N ALA A 635 -15.95 13.53 -2.66
CA ALA A 635 -16.62 13.00 -3.83
C ALA A 635 -18.11 13.36 -3.75
N SER A 636 -18.56 14.21 -4.63
CA SER A 636 -19.96 14.61 -4.77
C SER A 636 -20.36 14.41 -6.22
N SER A 637 -20.67 13.17 -6.57
CA SER A 637 -21.31 12.90 -7.85
C SER A 637 -22.79 12.62 -7.62
N THR A 638 -23.66 13.44 -8.20
CA THR A 638 -25.09 13.14 -8.35
C THR A 638 -25.24 12.15 -9.51
N ASN A 639 -24.78 10.92 -9.34
CA ASN A 639 -25.00 9.90 -10.35
C ASN A 639 -26.38 9.28 -10.16
N THR A 640 -27.33 9.67 -11.01
CA THR A 640 -28.50 8.85 -11.31
C THR A 640 -28.02 7.50 -11.83
N CYS A 641 -28.60 6.41 -11.33
CA CYS A 641 -28.29 5.04 -11.73
C CYS A 641 -28.32 4.87 -13.24
N SER A 642 -27.20 4.96 -13.89
CA SER A 642 -27.00 4.40 -15.21
C SER A 642 -26.34 3.03 -15.00
N THR A 643 -26.98 1.98 -15.45
CA THR A 643 -26.49 0.60 -15.39
C THR A 643 -25.32 0.36 -16.35
N ALA A 644 -24.58 1.40 -16.71
CA ALA A 644 -23.36 1.28 -17.50
C ALA A 644 -22.28 0.62 -16.63
N ILE A 645 -21.99 -0.63 -16.92
CA ILE A 645 -20.69 -1.22 -16.59
C ILE A 645 -19.65 -0.32 -17.25
N TYR A 646 -18.85 0.40 -16.44
CA TYR A 646 -17.75 1.20 -16.96
C TYR A 646 -16.70 0.24 -17.57
N GLU A 647 -16.87 -0.10 -18.84
CA GLU A 647 -15.76 -0.54 -19.66
C GLU A 647 -14.87 0.68 -19.92
N ASN A 648 -13.58 0.51 -19.66
CA ASN A 648 -12.52 1.50 -19.79
C ASN A 648 -12.75 2.54 -20.90
N LYS A 649 -12.85 3.80 -20.52
CA LYS A 649 -12.85 4.96 -21.43
C LYS A 649 -11.47 5.17 -22.05
N ILE A 650 -10.92 4.18 -22.75
CA ILE A 650 -9.74 4.39 -23.61
C ILE A 650 -10.16 4.84 -25.01
N TYR A 651 -11.45 4.69 -25.36
CA TYR A 651 -11.95 5.04 -26.69
C TYR A 651 -13.24 5.83 -26.58
N ASN A 652 -13.33 6.97 -27.27
CA ASN A 652 -14.50 7.85 -27.37
C ASN A 652 -15.73 7.16 -28.03
N ILE A 653 -16.06 5.93 -27.62
CA ILE A 653 -17.18 5.15 -28.14
C ILE A 653 -18.13 4.83 -26.98
N ALA A 654 -19.38 5.28 -27.10
CA ALA A 654 -20.43 4.97 -26.13
C ALA A 654 -21.69 4.48 -26.84
N ILE A 655 -22.39 3.47 -26.28
CA ILE A 655 -23.71 3.02 -26.73
C ILE A 655 -24.67 3.13 -25.55
N PHE A 656 -25.72 3.95 -25.72
CA PHE A 656 -26.71 4.20 -24.69
C PHE A 656 -28.12 4.45 -25.27
N PRO A 657 -29.20 4.23 -24.50
CA PRO A 657 -29.22 3.49 -23.25
C PRO A 657 -28.88 2.01 -23.48
N ASN A 658 -28.27 1.35 -22.52
CA ASN A 658 -27.99 -0.09 -22.56
C ASN A 658 -28.13 -0.66 -21.14
N PRO A 659 -29.20 -1.44 -20.86
CA PRO A 659 -30.24 -1.93 -21.77
C PRO A 659 -31.15 -0.85 -22.38
N SER A 660 -31.91 -1.23 -23.44
CA SER A 660 -32.87 -0.36 -24.10
C SER A 660 -34.18 -1.09 -24.45
N GLU A 661 -35.29 -0.43 -24.27
CA GLU A 661 -36.60 -0.90 -24.73
C GLU A 661 -36.90 -0.46 -26.20
N ASN A 662 -36.22 0.61 -26.68
CA ASN A 662 -36.43 1.16 -28.01
C ASN A 662 -35.18 1.13 -28.88
N ASN A 663 -34.50 2.24 -29.03
CA ASN A 663 -33.27 2.37 -29.83
C ASN A 663 -32.04 2.48 -28.94
N PHE A 664 -30.90 2.21 -29.55
CA PHE A 664 -29.59 2.51 -28.98
C PHE A 664 -29.01 3.70 -29.72
N THR A 665 -28.32 4.58 -29.03
CA THR A 665 -27.51 5.66 -29.60
C THR A 665 -26.04 5.29 -29.50
N LEU A 666 -25.33 5.18 -30.64
CA LEU A 666 -23.89 5.05 -30.66
C LEU A 666 -23.27 6.43 -30.83
N LYS A 667 -22.41 6.84 -29.90
CA LYS A 667 -21.66 8.10 -29.93
C LYS A 667 -20.18 7.80 -30.05
N LYS A 668 -19.55 8.41 -31.08
CA LYS A 668 -18.11 8.34 -31.33
C LYS A 668 -17.67 9.53 -32.19
N THR A 669 -16.64 10.25 -31.75
CA THR A 669 -16.10 11.40 -32.50
C THR A 669 -15.57 10.99 -33.88
N GLY A 670 -16.02 11.66 -34.93
CA GLY A 670 -15.64 11.41 -36.32
C GLY A 670 -16.46 10.32 -37.03
N LYS A 671 -16.08 9.97 -38.26
CA LYS A 671 -16.73 8.94 -39.07
C LYS A 671 -16.40 7.55 -38.51
N PHE A 672 -17.38 6.65 -38.46
CA PHE A 672 -17.22 5.28 -38.03
C PHE A 672 -18.16 4.34 -38.77
N LYS A 673 -17.80 3.05 -38.76
CA LYS A 673 -18.63 1.94 -39.24
C LYS A 673 -18.83 0.95 -38.10
N ALA A 674 -20.06 0.50 -37.87
CA ALA A 674 -20.36 -0.49 -36.85
C ALA A 674 -21.23 -1.61 -37.41
N LEU A 675 -21.04 -2.84 -36.87
CA LEU A 675 -21.76 -4.05 -37.28
C LEU A 675 -22.43 -4.63 -36.04
N VAL A 676 -23.74 -4.92 -36.13
CA VAL A 676 -24.53 -5.53 -35.05
C VAL A 676 -24.73 -7.02 -35.32
N PHE A 677 -24.35 -7.85 -34.35
CA PHE A 677 -24.48 -9.31 -34.44
C PHE A 677 -25.44 -9.84 -33.38
N SER A 678 -26.17 -10.93 -33.71
CA SER A 678 -26.88 -11.72 -32.70
C SER A 678 -25.94 -12.41 -31.72
N GLY A 679 -26.45 -12.93 -30.62
CA GLY A 679 -25.71 -13.77 -29.67
C GLY A 679 -25.02 -14.99 -30.30
N GLU A 680 -25.53 -15.47 -31.45
CA GLU A 680 -25.02 -16.61 -32.23
C GLU A 680 -24.01 -16.18 -33.31
N GLY A 681 -23.68 -14.88 -33.40
CA GLY A 681 -22.70 -14.35 -34.36
C GLY A 681 -23.24 -14.01 -35.75
N LYS A 682 -24.57 -14.01 -35.98
CA LYS A 682 -25.16 -13.61 -37.24
C LYS A 682 -25.21 -12.09 -37.37
N LEU A 683 -24.71 -11.51 -38.47
CA LEU A 683 -24.81 -10.08 -38.78
C LEU A 683 -26.29 -9.69 -39.00
N LEU A 684 -26.78 -8.69 -38.28
CA LEU A 684 -28.16 -8.23 -38.29
C LEU A 684 -28.30 -6.81 -38.87
N GLU A 685 -27.36 -5.91 -38.55
CA GLU A 685 -27.43 -4.51 -38.96
C GLU A 685 -26.02 -3.99 -39.24
N GLU A 686 -25.88 -3.14 -40.26
CA GLU A 686 -24.64 -2.43 -40.58
C GLU A 686 -24.92 -0.93 -40.48
N ILE A 687 -24.09 -0.19 -39.75
CA ILE A 687 -24.31 1.20 -39.35
C ILE A 687 -23.11 2.03 -39.79
N GLU A 688 -23.35 3.13 -40.47
CA GLU A 688 -22.35 4.14 -40.74
C GLU A 688 -22.80 5.49 -40.16
N GLY A 689 -21.94 6.13 -39.38
CA GLY A 689 -22.26 7.34 -38.67
C GLY A 689 -21.11 8.35 -38.59
N ASN A 690 -21.46 9.57 -38.20
CA ASN A 690 -20.50 10.62 -37.89
C ASN A 690 -20.91 11.30 -36.57
N ASN A 691 -20.10 11.16 -35.55
CA ASN A 691 -20.28 11.60 -34.16
C ASN A 691 -21.38 10.85 -33.40
N THR A 692 -22.59 10.70 -33.95
CA THR A 692 -23.73 10.07 -33.23
C THR A 692 -24.69 9.44 -34.23
N ILE A 693 -25.22 8.26 -33.94
CA ILE A 693 -26.26 7.59 -34.73
C ILE A 693 -27.13 6.70 -33.86
N ASP A 694 -28.46 6.69 -34.15
CA ASP A 694 -29.43 5.79 -33.52
C ASP A 694 -29.57 4.50 -34.35
N PHE A 695 -29.69 3.35 -33.69
CA PHE A 695 -29.82 2.05 -34.32
C PHE A 695 -30.58 1.05 -33.45
N GLY A 696 -30.84 -0.14 -33.97
CA GLY A 696 -31.44 -1.24 -33.21
C GLY A 696 -32.94 -1.17 -33.04
N SER A 697 -33.66 -0.31 -33.77
CA SER A 697 -35.12 -0.23 -33.73
C SER A 697 -35.85 -1.52 -34.17
N LYS A 698 -35.15 -2.33 -34.97
CA LYS A 698 -35.67 -3.60 -35.51
C LYS A 698 -35.22 -4.82 -34.74
N LEU A 699 -34.41 -4.64 -33.70
CA LEU A 699 -33.94 -5.74 -32.87
C LEU A 699 -35.08 -6.18 -31.93
N SER A 700 -35.28 -7.49 -31.82
CA SER A 700 -36.17 -8.09 -30.80
C SER A 700 -35.50 -8.08 -29.42
N ALA A 701 -36.25 -8.41 -28.36
CA ALA A 701 -35.67 -8.59 -27.03
C ALA A 701 -34.56 -9.66 -27.07
N GLY A 702 -33.38 -9.33 -26.51
CA GLY A 702 -32.21 -10.22 -26.52
C GLY A 702 -30.88 -9.53 -26.33
N CYS A 703 -29.80 -10.34 -26.38
CA CYS A 703 -28.42 -9.83 -26.27
C CYS A 703 -27.77 -9.79 -27.67
N TYR A 704 -27.05 -8.70 -27.93
CA TYR A 704 -26.39 -8.45 -29.20
C TYR A 704 -24.97 -7.93 -28.98
N TYR A 705 -24.14 -8.01 -30.04
CA TYR A 705 -22.76 -7.53 -30.03
C TYR A 705 -22.58 -6.50 -31.15
N VAL A 706 -22.12 -5.30 -30.80
CA VAL A 706 -21.83 -4.22 -31.77
C VAL A 706 -20.32 -4.12 -31.93
N LYS A 707 -19.82 -4.41 -33.15
CA LYS A 707 -18.42 -4.21 -33.50
C LYS A 707 -18.26 -2.86 -34.20
N VAL A 708 -17.49 -1.97 -33.57
CA VAL A 708 -17.21 -0.64 -34.10
C VAL A 708 -15.78 -0.63 -34.65
N ASN A 709 -15.64 -0.39 -35.97
CA ASN A 709 -14.36 -0.28 -36.64
C ASN A 709 -13.89 1.17 -36.63
N TYR A 710 -12.68 1.40 -36.13
CA TYR A 710 -12.05 2.71 -36.11
C TYR A 710 -10.54 2.60 -36.30
N GLU A 711 -10.01 3.32 -37.31
CA GLU A 711 -8.61 3.24 -37.70
C GLU A 711 -8.16 1.81 -37.98
N GLN A 712 -7.25 1.26 -37.18
CA GLN A 712 -6.78 -0.14 -37.30
C GLN A 712 -7.31 -1.06 -36.17
N SER A 713 -8.28 -0.60 -35.41
CA SER A 713 -8.82 -1.36 -34.26
C SER A 713 -10.31 -1.66 -34.41
N VAL A 714 -10.75 -2.78 -33.81
CA VAL A 714 -12.14 -3.24 -33.78
C VAL A 714 -12.57 -3.34 -32.31
N HIS A 715 -13.61 -2.60 -31.94
CA HIS A 715 -14.18 -2.62 -30.58
C HIS A 715 -15.50 -3.36 -30.59
N THR A 716 -15.67 -4.30 -29.65
CA THR A 716 -16.92 -5.06 -29.50
C THR A 716 -17.62 -4.65 -28.20
N ILE A 717 -18.86 -4.20 -28.32
CA ILE A 717 -19.68 -3.77 -27.20
C ILE A 717 -20.93 -4.66 -27.15
N LYS A 718 -21.22 -5.24 -25.99
CA LYS A 718 -22.47 -5.99 -25.75
C LYS A 718 -23.60 -5.00 -25.46
N ILE A 719 -24.74 -5.19 -26.11
CA ILE A 719 -25.98 -4.46 -25.85
C ILE A 719 -27.12 -5.41 -25.51
N VAL A 720 -28.08 -4.94 -24.73
CA VAL A 720 -29.27 -5.70 -24.32
C VAL A 720 -30.53 -4.93 -24.72
N LYS A 721 -31.40 -5.58 -25.45
CA LYS A 721 -32.72 -5.11 -25.85
C LYS A 721 -33.77 -5.77 -24.97
N HIS A 722 -34.64 -5.00 -24.34
CA HIS A 722 -35.78 -5.48 -23.57
C HIS A 722 -37.03 -5.58 -24.41
#